data_48eea540220e94114544c2cb29a122fb
#
_entry.id   48eea540220e94114544c2cb29a122fb
#
_cell.length_a   1.000
_cell.length_b   1.000
_cell.length_c   1.000
_cell.angle_alpha   90.00
_cell.angle_beta   90.00
_cell.angle_gamma   90.00
#
_symmetry.space_group_name_H-M   'P 1'
#
loop_
_entity.id
_entity.type
_entity.pdbx_description
1 polymer ?
#
loop_
_entity_poly.entity_id
_entity_poly.type
_entity_poly.pdbx_seq_one_letter_code
_entity_poly.pdbx_strand_id
1 'polypeptide(L)'
;MSGSDINYMDDLYSKYKSDPHSVDISWQKFFEGFDYSITNSLGSVKFTESSVSQLIEAYRRYGHLKSLTNPVRTRRDHNVDFSIEKFGLSDSDLSQTFSAGSEIGIDNGTLKEILEKLNKIYLGPIGFEYVNIRNTEEVNWIKEWVENKWYSQNIGIDKKKSILTKLNEAVVFENFLHTKYIGQKRFSLEGGENTITFLNEIVNSACDNDVKEVVIGMAHRGRLNVLTSILKKTYDEVFNEFEGNMDPDKIFGDGDVKYHLGYNSYINRDKNNIYIKLIPNPSHLESVNPVVMGYVRAQIDEEYRGNFNSAIPILIHGDAAIAGQGIVYETVQMAKLKGYQVGGVIHFVINNQIGFTTDYDDARSSIYCTDLAKIIDSPVLHVNGDDPEAVYYASQFALEYRQKFKKDVFIDLLCYRRHGHNESDEPKFTQPNLYNLISKHPSPRDVYFKKIIEKDSEIDKGLADKLNKEFKSLLQERLNEVKQKPLPYKPQKKDEEWNFLRNSTSKDFISSPKTSINEKTINKIGKSLTTVPKGFKPIKQIIRLLKDRESNFFDKKLLNWADAELLAYGSLLLDNKNIRISGQDVIRGTFSHRHAKLFDASTNQPYSPLNNLSKEQANFNIYNSLLSEFGVLGFEYGYSMASPNTLVVWEAQFGDFSNGAQVIIDQFISSAETKWEKMNGLLVLLPHGYEGQGPEHSSARPQRLLSLCSEDNMVVANLTTPANFFHLIRRQLAWEFRKPCFLLSPKSLLRHPSVISNFDDFTNSQF
;
A
#
# COMPACT_ATOMS: atom_id res chain seq x y z
N MET A 1 -6.99 23.43 -28.00
CA MET A 1 -7.03 23.31 -29.49
C MET A 1 -5.97 22.29 -29.87
N SER A 2 -6.28 21.37 -30.79
CA SER A 2 -5.27 20.37 -31.22
C SER A 2 -4.27 21.05 -32.20
N GLY A 3 -3.05 20.48 -32.33
CA GLY A 3 -2.03 21.05 -33.24
C GLY A 3 -2.44 21.09 -34.70
N SER A 4 -3.48 20.36 -35.12
CA SER A 4 -4.11 20.43 -36.44
C SER A 4 -4.92 21.70 -36.65
N ASP A 5 -5.48 22.27 -35.57
CA ASP A 5 -6.30 23.46 -35.64
C ASP A 5 -5.46 24.73 -35.81
N ILE A 6 -4.24 24.74 -35.28
CA ILE A 6 -3.29 25.86 -35.38
C ILE A 6 -2.77 25.97 -36.79
N ASN A 7 -2.34 24.89 -37.40
CA ASN A 7 -1.84 24.88 -38.79
C ASN A 7 -2.94 25.29 -39.79
N TYR A 8 -4.18 24.92 -39.52
CA TYR A 8 -5.30 25.30 -40.34
C TYR A 8 -5.60 26.82 -40.24
N MET A 9 -5.51 27.41 -39.03
CA MET A 9 -5.66 28.84 -38.82
C MET A 9 -4.53 29.65 -39.47
N ASP A 10 -3.30 29.17 -39.41
CA ASP A 10 -2.13 29.80 -40.05
C ASP A 10 -2.26 29.80 -41.58
N ASP A 11 -2.77 28.74 -42.18
CA ASP A 11 -3.06 28.67 -43.62
C ASP A 11 -4.18 29.64 -44.03
N LEU A 12 -5.24 29.73 -43.26
CA LEU A 12 -6.32 30.70 -43.48
C LEU A 12 -5.85 32.14 -43.31
N TYR A 13 -5.00 32.42 -42.32
CA TYR A 13 -4.42 33.73 -42.12
C TYR A 13 -3.50 34.16 -43.26
N SER A 14 -2.69 33.21 -43.75
CA SER A 14 -1.84 33.44 -44.92
C SER A 14 -2.66 33.76 -46.18
N LYS A 15 -3.76 33.05 -46.40
CA LYS A 15 -4.71 33.35 -47.50
C LYS A 15 -5.36 34.73 -47.35
N TYR A 16 -5.83 35.07 -46.14
CA TYR A 16 -6.37 36.39 -45.84
C TYR A 16 -5.37 37.52 -46.10
N LYS A 17 -4.10 37.32 -45.73
CA LYS A 17 -3.04 38.30 -45.97
C LYS A 17 -2.75 38.51 -47.46
N SER A 18 -2.86 37.46 -48.27
CA SER A 18 -2.67 37.57 -49.73
C SER A 18 -3.87 38.16 -50.46
N ASP A 19 -5.08 37.80 -50.06
CA ASP A 19 -6.36 38.36 -50.52
C ASP A 19 -7.42 38.20 -49.42
N PRO A 20 -7.86 39.32 -48.77
CA PRO A 20 -8.87 39.29 -47.74
C PRO A 20 -10.19 38.62 -48.13
N HIS A 21 -10.55 38.66 -49.40
CA HIS A 21 -11.78 38.05 -49.91
C HIS A 21 -11.65 36.55 -50.22
N SER A 22 -10.47 35.97 -50.08
CA SER A 22 -10.21 34.53 -50.28
C SER A 22 -10.70 33.65 -49.14
N VAL A 23 -11.08 34.21 -48.00
CA VAL A 23 -11.60 33.50 -46.84
C VAL A 23 -13.05 33.92 -46.52
N ASP A 24 -13.78 33.08 -45.79
CA ASP A 24 -15.16 33.36 -45.38
C ASP A 24 -15.25 34.67 -44.58
N ILE A 25 -16.40 35.35 -44.68
CA ILE A 25 -16.63 36.69 -44.07
C ILE A 25 -16.44 36.67 -42.53
N SER A 26 -16.69 35.55 -41.89
CA SER A 26 -16.45 35.37 -40.46
C SER A 26 -14.96 35.38 -40.13
N TRP A 27 -14.14 34.74 -40.98
CA TRP A 27 -12.71 34.77 -40.88
C TRP A 27 -12.09 36.11 -41.27
N GLN A 28 -12.66 36.79 -42.25
CA GLN A 28 -12.23 38.17 -42.57
C GLN A 28 -12.36 39.08 -41.35
N LYS A 29 -13.54 39.07 -40.71
CA LYS A 29 -13.78 39.89 -39.50
C LYS A 29 -12.92 39.47 -38.30
N PHE A 30 -12.66 38.18 -38.16
CA PHE A 30 -11.76 37.67 -37.13
C PHE A 30 -10.34 38.17 -37.37
N PHE A 31 -9.81 38.07 -38.60
CA PHE A 31 -8.46 38.53 -38.92
C PHE A 31 -8.34 40.05 -38.99
N GLU A 32 -9.36 40.77 -39.38
CA GLU A 32 -9.43 42.24 -39.22
C GLU A 32 -9.27 42.64 -37.75
N GLY A 33 -10.00 42.01 -36.85
CA GLY A 33 -9.86 42.19 -35.40
C GLY A 33 -8.49 41.80 -34.86
N PHE A 34 -7.93 40.72 -35.39
CA PHE A 34 -6.59 40.25 -35.05
C PHE A 34 -5.49 41.21 -35.50
N ASP A 35 -5.56 41.72 -36.76
CA ASP A 35 -4.64 42.73 -37.29
C ASP A 35 -4.76 44.05 -36.56
N TYR A 36 -5.99 44.47 -36.21
CA TYR A 36 -6.23 45.67 -35.40
C TYR A 36 -5.60 45.56 -34.02
N SER A 37 -5.60 44.35 -33.41
CA SER A 37 -4.95 44.11 -32.13
C SER A 37 -3.42 44.11 -32.20
N ILE A 38 -2.85 43.68 -33.34
CA ILE A 38 -1.40 43.72 -33.60
C ILE A 38 -0.90 45.14 -33.86
N THR A 39 -1.69 45.93 -34.60
CA THR A 39 -1.30 47.32 -34.98
C THR A 39 -1.44 48.35 -33.87
N ASN A 40 -2.28 48.09 -32.87
CA ASN A 40 -2.42 48.95 -31.70
C ASN A 40 -1.69 48.34 -30.51
N SER A 41 -0.46 48.67 -30.28
CA SER A 41 0.50 48.47 -29.17
C SER A 41 0.05 47.71 -27.89
N LEU A 42 -1.14 47.14 -27.82
CA LEU A 42 -1.63 46.22 -26.79
C LEU A 42 -1.25 44.77 -27.07
N GLY A 43 -0.81 44.44 -28.32
CA GLY A 43 -0.45 43.08 -28.74
C GLY A 43 0.85 42.57 -28.12
N SER A 44 1.87 43.39 -27.97
CA SER A 44 3.16 43.00 -27.41
C SER A 44 3.09 42.67 -25.92
N VAL A 45 2.30 43.44 -25.16
CA VAL A 45 2.15 43.20 -23.70
C VAL A 45 1.33 41.94 -23.42
N LYS A 46 0.30 41.61 -24.21
CA LYS A 46 -0.49 40.37 -24.04
C LYS A 46 0.28 39.12 -24.44
N PHE A 47 1.13 39.19 -25.48
CA PHE A 47 1.95 38.06 -25.88
C PHE A 47 3.02 37.74 -24.83
N THR A 48 3.68 38.71 -24.26
CA THR A 48 4.69 38.53 -23.22
C THR A 48 4.08 38.04 -21.91
N GLU A 49 2.88 38.43 -21.51
CA GLU A 49 2.17 37.84 -20.36
C GLU A 49 1.85 36.37 -20.59
N SER A 50 1.36 35.99 -21.75
CA SER A 50 1.10 34.59 -22.11
C SER A 50 2.40 33.76 -22.12
N SER A 51 3.53 34.33 -22.55
CA SER A 51 4.82 33.70 -22.54
C SER A 51 5.30 33.37 -21.12
N VAL A 52 5.09 34.31 -20.18
CA VAL A 52 5.43 34.06 -18.75
C VAL A 52 4.53 32.98 -18.15
N SER A 53 3.23 32.99 -18.44
CA SER A 53 2.34 31.88 -18.00
C SER A 53 2.75 30.54 -18.58
N GLN A 54 3.16 30.49 -19.86
CA GLN A 54 3.68 29.27 -20.48
C GLN A 54 4.99 28.79 -19.83
N LEU A 55 5.86 29.71 -19.47
CA LEU A 55 7.09 29.40 -18.73
C LEU A 55 6.78 28.82 -17.36
N ILE A 56 5.87 29.40 -16.59
CA ILE A 56 5.40 28.89 -15.30
C ILE A 56 4.84 27.46 -15.44
N GLU A 57 3.96 27.23 -16.42
CA GLU A 57 3.40 25.91 -16.66
C GLU A 57 4.46 24.89 -17.14
N ALA A 58 5.50 25.32 -17.85
CA ALA A 58 6.62 24.47 -18.22
C ALA A 58 7.40 24.00 -16.98
N TYR A 59 7.67 24.90 -16.02
CA TYR A 59 8.31 24.52 -14.74
C TYR A 59 7.44 23.56 -13.92
N ARG A 60 6.13 23.80 -13.83
CA ARG A 60 5.18 22.91 -13.16
C ARG A 60 5.18 21.50 -13.77
N ARG A 61 5.25 21.42 -15.10
CA ARG A 61 5.15 20.18 -15.86
C ARG A 61 6.46 19.42 -15.94
N TYR A 62 7.58 20.09 -16.09
CA TYR A 62 8.86 19.48 -16.44
C TYR A 62 9.98 19.77 -15.43
N GLY A 63 9.75 20.61 -14.42
CA GLY A 63 10.76 20.97 -13.43
C GLY A 63 11.35 19.76 -12.72
N HIS A 64 10.52 18.75 -12.41
CA HIS A 64 10.98 17.50 -11.82
C HIS A 64 12.05 16.77 -12.66
N LEU A 65 12.14 17.01 -13.97
CA LEU A 65 13.16 16.43 -14.85
C LEU A 65 14.53 17.10 -14.73
N LYS A 66 14.62 18.30 -14.19
CA LYS A 66 15.86 19.08 -13.98
C LYS A 66 16.19 19.36 -12.50
N SER A 67 15.32 18.96 -11.58
CA SER A 67 15.50 19.15 -10.14
C SER A 67 16.77 18.45 -9.60
N LEU A 68 17.39 19.00 -8.55
CA LEU A 68 18.64 18.52 -7.95
C LEU A 68 18.39 17.36 -6.97
N THR A 69 17.81 16.28 -7.46
CA THR A 69 17.36 15.16 -6.63
C THR A 69 18.35 14.01 -6.51
N ASN A 70 19.36 13.90 -7.38
CA ASN A 70 20.32 12.79 -7.32
C ASN A 70 21.58 13.18 -6.53
N PRO A 71 21.91 12.50 -5.40
CA PRO A 71 23.06 12.85 -4.56
C PRO A 71 24.41 12.44 -5.16
N VAL A 72 24.47 11.42 -6.01
CA VAL A 72 25.73 10.79 -6.43
C VAL A 72 25.94 10.80 -7.94
N ARG A 73 24.93 10.43 -8.71
CA ARG A 73 25.05 10.35 -10.18
C ARG A 73 24.71 11.68 -10.84
N THR A 74 25.41 12.01 -11.93
CA THR A 74 24.90 13.02 -12.85
C THR A 74 23.59 12.53 -13.44
N ARG A 75 22.57 13.36 -13.36
CA ARG A 75 21.24 13.03 -13.87
C ARG A 75 21.29 12.91 -15.39
N ARG A 76 20.45 12.03 -15.98
CA ARG A 76 20.21 12.00 -17.43
C ARG A 76 19.68 13.34 -17.89
N ASP A 77 20.18 13.84 -19.03
CA ASP A 77 19.57 14.99 -19.68
C ASP A 77 18.31 14.53 -20.45
N HIS A 78 17.17 15.07 -20.05
CA HIS A 78 15.89 14.80 -20.69
C HIS A 78 15.56 15.83 -21.78
N ASN A 79 16.58 16.63 -22.22
CA ASN A 79 16.42 17.69 -23.23
C ASN A 79 15.32 18.71 -22.90
N VAL A 80 15.08 18.94 -21.60
CA VAL A 80 14.16 20.00 -21.14
C VAL A 80 14.92 21.31 -21.13
N ASP A 81 14.34 22.32 -21.79
CA ASP A 81 14.93 23.64 -21.91
C ASP A 81 13.97 24.67 -21.32
N PHE A 82 14.46 25.41 -20.31
CA PHE A 82 13.75 26.50 -19.64
C PHE A 82 14.34 27.88 -19.97
N SER A 83 15.16 27.97 -21.04
CA SER A 83 15.66 29.27 -21.52
C SER A 83 14.48 30.18 -21.88
N ILE A 84 14.58 31.45 -21.51
CA ILE A 84 13.49 32.41 -21.73
C ILE A 84 13.23 32.62 -23.21
N GLU A 85 14.26 32.49 -24.05
CA GLU A 85 14.19 32.61 -25.51
C GLU A 85 13.22 31.61 -26.14
N LYS A 86 13.12 30.39 -25.56
CA LYS A 86 12.18 29.36 -26.02
C LYS A 86 10.73 29.78 -25.86
N PHE A 87 10.45 30.69 -24.95
CA PHE A 87 9.12 31.24 -24.68
C PHE A 87 8.92 32.61 -25.33
N GLY A 88 9.86 33.05 -26.23
CA GLY A 88 9.79 34.33 -26.90
C GLY A 88 10.10 35.52 -26.02
N LEU A 89 10.75 35.30 -24.88
CA LEU A 89 11.25 36.33 -23.97
C LEU A 89 12.75 36.59 -24.22
N SER A 90 13.30 37.65 -23.69
CA SER A 90 14.69 38.06 -23.85
C SER A 90 15.25 38.66 -22.57
N ASP A 91 16.60 38.83 -22.50
CA ASP A 91 17.26 39.44 -21.34
C ASP A 91 16.72 40.83 -21.00
N SER A 92 16.23 41.57 -22.01
CA SER A 92 15.58 42.90 -21.80
C SER A 92 14.28 42.82 -20.99
N ASP A 93 13.64 41.64 -20.95
CA ASP A 93 12.39 41.41 -20.22
C ASP A 93 12.61 41.07 -18.76
N LEU A 94 13.84 40.70 -18.36
CA LEU A 94 14.17 40.31 -16.98
C LEU A 94 13.80 41.35 -15.92
N SER A 95 13.86 42.64 -16.27
CA SER A 95 13.51 43.76 -15.39
C SER A 95 12.05 44.25 -15.54
N GLN A 96 11.32 43.68 -16.48
CA GLN A 96 9.91 44.03 -16.67
C GLN A 96 9.02 43.28 -15.68
N THR A 97 7.92 43.91 -15.26
CA THR A 97 6.94 43.33 -14.35
C THR A 97 5.81 42.68 -15.13
N PHE A 98 5.37 41.53 -14.61
CA PHE A 98 4.34 40.70 -15.24
C PHE A 98 3.23 40.32 -14.25
N SER A 99 1.99 40.48 -14.67
CA SER A 99 0.80 40.08 -13.89
C SER A 99 0.73 38.56 -13.73
N ALA A 100 1.28 37.79 -14.66
CA ALA A 100 1.40 36.32 -14.60
C ALA A 100 2.14 35.83 -13.35
N GLY A 101 3.00 36.64 -12.74
CA GLY A 101 3.64 36.32 -11.46
C GLY A 101 2.65 36.00 -10.33
N SER A 102 1.43 36.55 -10.39
CA SER A 102 0.35 36.25 -9.43
C SER A 102 -0.03 34.78 -9.41
N GLU A 103 0.17 34.04 -10.49
CA GLU A 103 -0.07 32.58 -10.56
C GLU A 103 0.78 31.79 -9.57
N ILE A 104 1.92 32.35 -9.18
CA ILE A 104 2.84 31.76 -8.21
C ILE A 104 2.97 32.62 -6.94
N GLY A 105 2.02 33.52 -6.69
CA GLY A 105 1.97 34.36 -5.50
C GLY A 105 3.03 35.50 -5.49
N ILE A 106 3.35 36.05 -6.65
CA ILE A 106 4.18 37.27 -6.80
C ILE A 106 3.35 38.31 -7.58
N ASP A 107 2.70 39.23 -6.87
CA ASP A 107 1.89 40.26 -7.51
C ASP A 107 2.82 41.30 -8.16
N ASN A 108 2.66 41.46 -9.50
CA ASN A 108 3.46 42.42 -10.30
C ASN A 108 4.99 42.27 -10.13
N GLY A 109 5.46 41.01 -10.02
CA GLY A 109 6.88 40.70 -9.93
C GLY A 109 7.61 40.85 -11.26
N THR A 110 8.91 41.13 -11.19
CA THR A 110 9.78 41.09 -12.36
C THR A 110 9.98 39.67 -12.87
N LEU A 111 10.25 39.50 -14.16
CA LEU A 111 10.57 38.17 -14.72
C LEU A 111 11.72 37.51 -13.97
N LYS A 112 12.71 38.29 -13.52
CA LYS A 112 13.84 37.79 -12.72
C LYS A 112 13.36 37.20 -11.39
N GLU A 113 12.48 37.88 -10.65
CA GLU A 113 11.93 37.37 -9.38
C GLU A 113 11.06 36.11 -9.61
N ILE A 114 10.29 36.10 -10.69
CA ILE A 114 9.50 34.91 -11.10
C ILE A 114 10.42 33.71 -11.35
N LEU A 115 11.48 33.89 -12.14
CA LEU A 115 12.48 32.84 -12.42
C LEU A 115 13.21 32.36 -11.16
N GLU A 116 13.62 33.28 -10.29
CA GLU A 116 14.27 32.92 -9.02
C GLU A 116 13.35 32.07 -8.14
N LYS A 117 12.08 32.41 -8.05
CA LYS A 117 11.07 31.61 -7.32
C LYS A 117 10.85 30.26 -7.96
N LEU A 118 10.64 30.19 -9.29
CA LEU A 118 10.44 28.94 -10.03
C LEU A 118 11.66 27.99 -9.88
N ASN A 119 12.87 28.52 -10.03
CA ASN A 119 14.10 27.75 -9.85
C ASN A 119 14.20 27.19 -8.44
N LYS A 120 13.92 27.99 -7.41
CA LYS A 120 13.98 27.56 -6.01
C LYS A 120 12.96 26.45 -5.71
N ILE A 121 11.74 26.56 -6.27
CA ILE A 121 10.66 25.59 -6.05
C ILE A 121 10.89 24.30 -6.84
N TYR A 122 11.05 24.42 -8.17
CA TYR A 122 10.94 23.30 -9.09
C TYR A 122 12.27 22.67 -9.50
N LEU A 123 13.38 23.39 -9.34
CA LEU A 123 14.73 22.87 -9.63
C LEU A 123 15.54 22.59 -8.36
N GLY A 124 14.92 22.68 -7.19
CA GLY A 124 15.51 22.41 -5.89
C GLY A 124 15.68 20.90 -5.60
N PRO A 125 15.84 20.55 -4.30
CA PRO A 125 16.07 19.15 -3.86
C PRO A 125 14.81 18.27 -3.92
N ILE A 126 13.66 18.82 -4.27
CA ILE A 126 12.42 18.06 -4.51
C ILE A 126 11.94 18.31 -5.92
N GLY A 127 11.72 17.25 -6.68
CA GLY A 127 11.03 17.28 -7.97
C GLY A 127 9.56 16.90 -7.76
N PHE A 128 8.63 17.77 -8.16
CA PHE A 128 7.20 17.58 -7.97
C PHE A 128 6.54 17.09 -9.27
N GLU A 129 5.92 15.90 -9.26
CA GLU A 129 5.22 15.34 -10.40
C GLU A 129 3.74 15.14 -10.04
N TYR A 130 2.86 16.00 -10.58
CA TYR A 130 1.43 16.03 -10.23
C TYR A 130 0.51 16.47 -11.38
N VAL A 131 1.05 16.91 -12.49
CA VAL A 131 0.26 17.45 -13.60
C VAL A 131 -0.62 16.40 -14.29
N ASN A 132 -0.31 15.11 -14.08
CA ASN A 132 -1.13 13.99 -14.54
C ASN A 132 -2.44 13.80 -13.74
N ILE A 133 -2.59 14.46 -12.60
CA ILE A 133 -3.80 14.36 -11.76
C ILE A 133 -4.96 15.09 -12.44
N ARG A 134 -6.07 14.38 -12.65
CA ARG A 134 -7.25 14.90 -13.35
C ARG A 134 -8.19 15.72 -12.48
N ASN A 135 -8.09 15.61 -11.16
CA ASN A 135 -8.93 16.36 -10.23
C ASN A 135 -8.34 17.75 -9.98
N THR A 136 -9.07 18.77 -10.37
CA THR A 136 -8.62 20.19 -10.27
C THR A 136 -8.48 20.68 -8.84
N GLU A 137 -9.30 20.21 -7.91
CA GLU A 137 -9.18 20.56 -6.48
C GLU A 137 -7.84 20.06 -5.90
N GLU A 138 -7.46 18.84 -6.24
CA GLU A 138 -6.19 18.26 -5.82
C GLU A 138 -5.00 19.01 -6.42
N VAL A 139 -5.05 19.27 -7.73
CA VAL A 139 -3.98 20.03 -8.43
C VAL A 139 -3.81 21.43 -7.82
N ASN A 140 -4.91 22.14 -7.56
CA ASN A 140 -4.85 23.47 -6.94
C ASN A 140 -4.31 23.43 -5.52
N TRP A 141 -4.69 22.42 -4.73
CA TRP A 141 -4.14 22.25 -3.39
C TRP A 141 -2.63 21.94 -3.43
N ILE A 142 -2.18 21.12 -4.38
CA ILE A 142 -0.76 20.82 -4.56
C ILE A 142 0.02 22.08 -4.96
N LYS A 143 -0.49 22.86 -5.92
CA LYS A 143 0.10 24.15 -6.33
C LYS A 143 0.24 25.08 -5.12
N GLU A 144 -0.82 25.26 -4.36
CA GLU A 144 -0.81 26.10 -3.15
C GLU A 144 0.23 25.62 -2.13
N TRP A 145 0.28 24.31 -1.89
CA TRP A 145 1.23 23.71 -0.95
C TRP A 145 2.68 23.92 -1.42
N VAL A 146 2.97 23.68 -2.69
CA VAL A 146 4.31 23.72 -3.28
C VAL A 146 4.80 25.17 -3.46
N GLU A 147 3.97 26.05 -3.99
CA GLU A 147 4.37 27.39 -4.42
C GLU A 147 4.33 28.42 -3.28
N ASN A 148 3.57 28.15 -2.21
CA ASN A 148 3.46 29.03 -1.06
C ASN A 148 3.98 28.39 0.23
N LYS A 149 3.43 27.25 0.65
CA LYS A 149 3.78 26.63 1.93
C LYS A 149 5.21 26.10 1.95
N TRP A 150 5.60 25.28 0.95
CA TRP A 150 6.96 24.78 0.81
C TRP A 150 7.99 25.90 0.63
N TYR A 151 7.69 26.87 -0.25
CA TYR A 151 8.60 27.97 -0.55
C TYR A 151 8.92 28.85 0.67
N SER A 152 7.93 29.10 1.54
CA SER A 152 8.03 30.04 2.68
C SER A 152 8.52 29.39 3.99
N GLN A 153 8.60 28.05 4.05
CA GLN A 153 8.93 27.38 5.31
C GLN A 153 10.40 27.45 5.67
N ASN A 154 10.66 27.60 6.97
CA ASN A 154 11.97 27.50 7.58
C ASN A 154 11.91 26.55 8.77
N ILE A 155 12.84 25.60 8.82
CA ILE A 155 12.93 24.63 9.91
C ILE A 155 13.69 25.27 11.08
N GLY A 156 13.05 25.33 12.25
CA GLY A 156 13.66 25.84 13.47
C GLY A 156 14.86 24.98 13.92
N ILE A 157 15.76 25.59 14.68
CA ILE A 157 17.03 24.99 15.09
C ILE A 157 16.87 23.71 15.90
N ASP A 158 15.84 23.62 16.76
CA ASP A 158 15.57 22.42 17.57
C ASP A 158 15.16 21.24 16.69
N LYS A 159 14.37 21.50 15.64
CA LYS A 159 14.01 20.47 14.67
C LYS A 159 15.23 20.01 13.86
N LYS A 160 16.13 20.94 13.46
CA LYS A 160 17.39 20.58 12.78
C LYS A 160 18.26 19.69 13.66
N LYS A 161 18.39 20.01 14.95
CA LYS A 161 19.12 19.18 15.93
C LYS A 161 18.47 17.80 16.11
N SER A 162 17.13 17.75 16.17
CA SER A 162 16.39 16.49 16.26
C SER A 162 16.62 15.60 15.03
N ILE A 163 16.56 16.17 13.83
CA ILE A 163 16.85 15.46 12.56
C ILE A 163 18.29 14.94 12.57
N LEU A 164 19.27 15.77 12.94
CA LEU A 164 20.68 15.38 13.03
C LEU A 164 20.87 14.21 14.02
N THR A 165 20.19 14.26 15.17
CA THR A 165 20.26 13.18 16.17
C THR A 165 19.75 11.86 15.59
N LYS A 166 18.61 11.86 14.89
CA LYS A 166 18.06 10.67 14.27
C LYS A 166 18.94 10.12 13.15
N LEU A 167 19.50 10.98 12.31
CA LEU A 167 20.49 10.56 11.31
C LEU A 167 21.75 9.97 11.95
N ASN A 168 22.22 10.57 13.05
CA ASN A 168 23.37 10.04 13.76
C ASN A 168 23.09 8.65 14.34
N GLU A 169 21.92 8.44 14.97
CA GLU A 169 21.50 7.12 15.46
C GLU A 169 21.53 6.09 14.32
N ALA A 170 20.94 6.42 13.16
CA ALA A 170 20.88 5.53 12.01
C ALA A 170 22.27 5.17 11.46
N VAL A 171 23.11 6.17 11.20
CA VAL A 171 24.46 5.99 10.65
C VAL A 171 25.35 5.20 11.61
N VAL A 172 25.34 5.56 12.90
CA VAL A 172 26.23 4.93 13.89
C VAL A 172 25.81 3.47 14.12
N PHE A 173 24.51 3.18 14.12
CA PHE A 173 24.01 1.80 14.25
C PHE A 173 24.47 0.92 13.09
N GLU A 174 24.34 1.38 11.84
CA GLU A 174 24.82 0.64 10.68
C GLU A 174 26.32 0.39 10.73
N ASN A 175 27.12 1.42 11.03
CA ASN A 175 28.57 1.31 11.17
C ASN A 175 29.00 0.37 12.33
N PHE A 176 28.24 0.39 13.42
CA PHE A 176 28.50 -0.50 14.56
C PHE A 176 28.27 -1.95 14.17
N LEU A 177 27.13 -2.26 13.51
CA LEU A 177 26.84 -3.61 13.02
C LEU A 177 27.89 -4.06 11.99
N HIS A 178 28.29 -3.18 11.08
CA HIS A 178 29.31 -3.47 10.08
C HIS A 178 30.65 -3.89 10.72
N THR A 179 31.03 -3.20 11.80
CA THR A 179 32.30 -3.43 12.48
C THR A 179 32.27 -4.67 13.39
N LYS A 180 31.12 -4.94 14.04
CA LYS A 180 31.02 -6.01 15.05
C LYS A 180 30.63 -7.37 14.47
N TYR A 181 29.87 -7.37 13.36
CA TYR A 181 29.28 -8.57 12.76
C TYR A 181 29.71 -8.68 11.28
N ILE A 182 31.00 -8.76 11.05
CA ILE A 182 31.60 -8.84 9.70
C ILE A 182 31.03 -10.06 8.97
N GLY A 183 30.54 -9.81 7.73
CA GLY A 183 30.00 -10.87 6.85
C GLY A 183 28.60 -11.38 7.21
N GLN A 184 28.04 -11.01 8.36
CA GLN A 184 26.65 -11.36 8.67
C GLN A 184 25.67 -10.47 7.87
N LYS A 185 24.69 -11.11 7.22
CA LYS A 185 23.67 -10.41 6.43
C LYS A 185 22.79 -9.53 7.32
N ARG A 186 22.68 -8.26 6.97
CA ARG A 186 21.85 -7.24 7.62
C ARG A 186 21.11 -6.34 6.65
N PHE A 187 21.48 -6.34 5.37
CA PHE A 187 20.94 -5.49 4.31
C PHE A 187 20.96 -4.01 4.69
N SER A 188 22.17 -3.47 4.78
CA SER A 188 22.47 -2.12 5.27
C SER A 188 21.62 -1.02 4.63
N LEU A 189 21.21 -0.05 5.44
CA LEU A 189 20.53 1.16 5.01
C LEU A 189 21.50 2.27 4.55
N GLU A 190 22.82 2.08 4.70
CA GLU A 190 23.82 3.13 4.43
C GLU A 190 23.70 3.71 3.03
N GLY A 191 23.52 5.03 2.98
CA GLY A 191 23.18 5.82 1.80
C GLY A 191 21.70 6.19 1.68
N GLY A 192 20.82 5.54 2.44
CA GLY A 192 19.37 5.81 2.49
C GLY A 192 18.86 6.11 3.90
N GLU A 193 19.72 6.58 4.82
CA GLU A 193 19.40 6.78 6.25
C GLU A 193 18.28 7.80 6.47
N ASN A 194 18.01 8.66 5.51
CA ASN A 194 16.89 9.59 5.56
C ASN A 194 15.52 8.90 5.50
N THR A 195 15.45 7.60 5.22
CA THR A 195 14.28 6.76 5.50
C THR A 195 13.85 6.87 6.97
N ILE A 196 14.81 6.89 7.89
CA ILE A 196 14.52 7.02 9.32
C ILE A 196 13.99 8.43 9.65
N THR A 197 14.55 9.48 9.04
CA THR A 197 14.02 10.84 9.16
C THR A 197 12.57 10.91 8.68
N PHE A 198 12.28 10.36 7.50
CA PHE A 198 10.93 10.33 6.93
C PHE A 198 9.92 9.63 7.86
N LEU A 199 10.23 8.40 8.27
CA LEU A 199 9.32 7.62 9.12
C LEU A 199 9.12 8.26 10.50
N ASN A 200 10.19 8.79 11.11
CA ASN A 200 10.09 9.49 12.39
C ASN A 200 9.16 10.69 12.29
N GLU A 201 9.26 11.47 11.21
CA GLU A 201 8.42 12.66 11.03
C GLU A 201 6.96 12.29 10.70
N ILE A 202 6.72 11.24 9.90
CA ILE A 202 5.35 10.73 9.68
C ILE A 202 4.72 10.29 11.01
N VAL A 203 5.43 9.51 11.83
CA VAL A 203 4.91 9.02 13.11
C VAL A 203 4.63 10.18 14.06
N ASN A 204 5.54 11.15 14.15
CA ASN A 204 5.35 12.33 14.99
C ASN A 204 4.13 13.14 14.56
N SER A 205 4.04 13.45 13.26
CA SER A 205 2.93 14.24 12.71
C SER A 205 1.60 13.47 12.74
N ALA A 206 1.62 12.14 12.56
CA ALA A 206 0.45 11.30 12.70
C ALA A 206 -0.12 11.32 14.12
N CYS A 207 0.78 11.24 15.13
CA CYS A 207 0.40 11.35 16.53
C CYS A 207 -0.24 12.71 16.86
N ASP A 208 0.35 13.81 16.33
CA ASP A 208 -0.16 15.17 16.51
C ASP A 208 -1.52 15.38 15.79
N ASN A 209 -1.84 14.59 14.76
CA ASN A 209 -3.11 14.61 14.01
C ASN A 209 -4.11 13.52 14.42
N ASP A 210 -3.98 12.99 15.64
CA ASP A 210 -4.91 12.03 16.25
C ASP A 210 -5.06 10.70 15.49
N VAL A 211 -4.06 10.33 14.70
CA VAL A 211 -3.95 9.00 14.09
C VAL A 211 -3.68 7.98 15.20
N LYS A 212 -4.35 6.85 15.16
CA LYS A 212 -4.27 5.82 16.20
C LYS A 212 -3.24 4.74 15.85
N GLU A 213 -3.06 4.47 14.57
CA GLU A 213 -2.22 3.36 14.11
C GLU A 213 -1.45 3.69 12.82
N VAL A 214 -0.19 3.25 12.77
CA VAL A 214 0.64 3.21 11.56
C VAL A 214 1.10 1.78 11.32
N VAL A 215 0.78 1.24 10.15
CA VAL A 215 1.16 -0.12 9.76
C VAL A 215 2.15 -0.06 8.60
N ILE A 216 3.32 -0.67 8.81
CA ILE A 216 4.43 -0.61 7.85
C ILE A 216 4.62 -1.98 7.19
N GLY A 217 4.72 -2.00 5.86
CA GLY A 217 5.25 -3.10 5.08
C GLY A 217 6.55 -2.69 4.40
N MET A 218 7.56 -3.54 4.46
CA MET A 218 8.86 -3.22 3.85
C MET A 218 9.66 -4.46 3.49
N ALA A 219 10.56 -4.31 2.52
CA ALA A 219 11.58 -5.29 2.24
C ALA A 219 12.64 -5.35 3.37
N HIS A 220 13.68 -6.15 3.15
CA HIS A 220 14.76 -6.38 4.13
C HIS A 220 15.69 -5.17 4.34
N ARG A 221 15.89 -4.29 3.32
CA ARG A 221 16.83 -3.18 3.39
C ARG A 221 16.44 -2.15 4.45
N GLY A 222 17.35 -1.94 5.41
CA GLY A 222 17.14 -0.99 6.51
C GLY A 222 16.16 -1.47 7.58
N ARG A 223 15.64 -2.71 7.48
CA ARG A 223 14.63 -3.22 8.43
C ARG A 223 15.11 -3.19 9.87
N LEU A 224 16.36 -3.57 10.15
CA LEU A 224 16.91 -3.53 11.50
C LEU A 224 16.95 -2.11 12.07
N ASN A 225 17.27 -1.14 11.22
CA ASN A 225 17.27 0.28 11.61
C ASN A 225 15.85 0.79 11.90
N VAL A 226 14.88 0.41 11.06
CA VAL A 226 13.45 0.72 11.29
C VAL A 226 12.95 0.09 12.60
N LEU A 227 13.29 -1.19 12.85
CA LEU A 227 12.94 -1.89 14.09
C LEU A 227 13.43 -1.15 15.35
N THR A 228 14.68 -0.69 15.35
CA THR A 228 15.26 -0.02 16.52
C THR A 228 14.86 1.47 16.61
N SER A 229 15.03 2.22 15.53
CA SER A 229 14.86 3.67 15.54
C SER A 229 13.39 4.10 15.58
N ILE A 230 12.50 3.35 14.91
CA ILE A 230 11.08 3.70 14.77
C ILE A 230 10.21 2.88 15.72
N LEU A 231 10.29 1.55 15.67
CA LEU A 231 9.46 0.66 16.51
C LEU A 231 9.99 0.44 17.94
N LYS A 232 11.16 0.98 18.26
CA LYS A 232 11.78 0.91 19.60
C LYS A 232 12.10 -0.52 20.08
N LYS A 233 12.34 -1.45 19.14
CA LYS A 233 12.99 -2.72 19.48
C LYS A 233 14.33 -2.41 20.12
N THR A 234 14.64 -3.05 21.27
CA THR A 234 15.87 -2.73 22.00
C THR A 234 17.11 -3.21 21.27
N TYR A 235 18.22 -2.52 21.45
CA TYR A 235 19.52 -2.95 20.87
C TYR A 235 19.97 -4.30 21.44
N ASP A 236 19.62 -4.57 22.71
CA ASP A 236 19.89 -5.86 23.36
C ASP A 236 19.18 -7.02 22.63
N GLU A 237 17.92 -6.85 22.26
CA GLU A 237 17.16 -7.84 21.48
C GLU A 237 17.82 -8.09 20.13
N VAL A 238 18.22 -7.03 19.42
CA VAL A 238 18.88 -7.14 18.11
C VAL A 238 20.24 -7.83 18.25
N PHE A 239 21.05 -7.44 19.23
CA PHE A 239 22.36 -8.10 19.44
C PHE A 239 22.22 -9.55 19.86
N ASN A 240 21.23 -9.88 20.68
CA ASN A 240 20.94 -11.27 21.07
C ASN A 240 20.62 -12.14 19.85
N GLU A 241 19.90 -11.60 18.85
CA GLU A 241 19.63 -12.28 17.58
C GLU A 241 20.91 -12.45 16.72
N PHE A 242 21.84 -11.47 16.76
CA PHE A 242 23.13 -11.58 16.06
C PHE A 242 24.09 -12.58 16.71
N GLU A 243 24.08 -12.68 18.03
CA GLU A 243 24.91 -13.65 18.78
C GLU A 243 24.37 -15.09 18.67
N GLY A 244 23.16 -15.29 18.11
CA GLY A 244 22.57 -16.61 17.94
C GLY A 244 22.14 -17.26 19.26
N ASN A 245 21.87 -16.46 20.28
CA ASN A 245 21.52 -16.94 21.64
C ASN A 245 20.08 -17.46 21.76
N MET A 246 19.48 -17.87 20.66
CA MET A 246 18.12 -18.45 20.67
C MET A 246 18.22 -19.95 20.95
N ASP A 247 17.53 -20.40 21.98
CA ASP A 247 17.41 -21.81 22.33
C ASP A 247 16.32 -22.46 21.45
N PRO A 248 16.69 -23.35 20.52
CA PRO A 248 15.72 -23.96 19.59
C PRO A 248 14.58 -24.68 20.32
N ASP A 249 14.83 -25.25 21.49
CA ASP A 249 13.86 -26.04 22.26
C ASP A 249 12.81 -25.15 22.96
N LYS A 250 13.02 -23.83 22.99
CA LYS A 250 12.13 -22.87 23.63
C LYS A 250 11.34 -22.01 22.63
N ILE A 251 11.67 -22.09 21.35
CA ILE A 251 11.02 -21.33 20.28
C ILE A 251 9.77 -22.10 19.81
N PHE A 252 8.65 -21.42 19.68
CA PHE A 252 7.50 -21.99 18.99
C PHE A 252 7.76 -21.95 17.48
N GLY A 253 7.71 -23.10 16.82
CA GLY A 253 7.98 -23.22 15.38
C GLY A 253 9.48 -23.09 15.02
N ASP A 254 9.77 -22.90 13.74
CA ASP A 254 11.16 -22.85 13.22
C ASP A 254 11.76 -21.44 13.27
N GLY A 255 10.92 -20.40 13.45
CA GLY A 255 11.32 -19.01 13.40
C GLY A 255 11.69 -18.53 11.98
N ASP A 256 12.25 -17.32 11.88
CA ASP A 256 12.72 -16.72 10.62
C ASP A 256 13.97 -15.87 10.89
N VAL A 257 14.64 -15.47 9.82
CA VAL A 257 15.81 -14.61 9.89
C VAL A 257 15.43 -13.21 10.42
N LYS A 258 16.34 -12.59 11.17
CA LYS A 258 16.12 -11.31 11.86
C LYS A 258 15.58 -10.16 10.98
N TYR A 259 15.93 -10.18 9.69
CA TYR A 259 15.50 -9.15 8.73
C TYR A 259 14.15 -9.45 8.03
N HIS A 260 13.41 -10.48 8.46
CA HIS A 260 12.02 -10.77 8.08
C HIS A 260 11.03 -10.54 9.23
N LEU A 261 11.52 -10.47 10.46
CA LEU A 261 10.66 -10.41 11.64
C LEU A 261 9.84 -9.11 11.67
N GLY A 262 8.60 -9.24 12.12
CA GLY A 262 7.73 -8.13 12.47
C GLY A 262 7.99 -7.62 13.88
N TYR A 263 7.38 -6.49 14.21
CA TYR A 263 7.39 -5.92 15.56
C TYR A 263 6.21 -4.99 15.76
N ASN A 264 5.75 -4.83 16.98
CA ASN A 264 4.72 -3.86 17.33
C ASN A 264 5.08 -3.11 18.61
N SER A 265 4.70 -1.85 18.69
CA SER A 265 4.93 -1.02 19.89
C SER A 265 3.97 0.18 19.94
N TYR A 266 3.82 0.72 21.15
CA TYR A 266 3.19 2.03 21.35
C TYR A 266 4.26 3.10 21.48
N ILE A 267 4.09 4.18 20.74
CA ILE A 267 4.88 5.40 20.93
C ILE A 267 4.03 6.39 21.69
N ASN A 268 4.49 6.72 22.90
CA ASN A 268 3.84 7.67 23.78
C ASN A 268 4.43 9.06 23.53
N ARG A 269 3.58 10.03 23.26
CA ARG A 269 3.97 11.40 23.05
C ARG A 269 2.98 12.36 23.69
N ASP A 270 3.40 13.07 24.72
CA ASP A 270 2.59 14.01 25.50
C ASP A 270 1.20 13.41 25.90
N LYS A 271 0.16 13.79 25.17
CA LYS A 271 -1.22 13.36 25.44
C LYS A 271 -1.73 12.24 24.53
N ASN A 272 -0.98 11.90 23.48
CA ASN A 272 -1.42 10.96 22.45
C ASN A 272 -0.48 9.76 22.36
N ASN A 273 -1.07 8.58 22.22
CA ASN A 273 -0.35 7.34 21.95
C ASN A 273 -0.68 6.87 20.55
N ILE A 274 0.32 6.45 19.80
CA ILE A 274 0.14 5.83 18.48
C ILE A 274 0.68 4.41 18.50
N TYR A 275 -0.09 3.48 17.97
CA TYR A 275 0.34 2.10 17.77
C TYR A 275 1.08 1.99 16.45
N ILE A 276 2.26 1.37 16.48
CA ILE A 276 3.06 1.16 15.27
C ILE A 276 3.30 -0.33 15.11
N LYS A 277 3.06 -0.81 13.90
CA LYS A 277 3.25 -2.20 13.54
C LYS A 277 4.07 -2.34 12.27
N LEU A 278 5.06 -3.22 12.30
CA LEU A 278 5.79 -3.70 11.14
C LEU A 278 5.36 -5.13 10.85
N ILE A 279 4.76 -5.35 9.70
CA ILE A 279 4.30 -6.69 9.29
C ILE A 279 5.53 -7.56 8.95
N PRO A 280 5.60 -8.81 9.46
CA PRO A 280 6.63 -9.75 9.02
C PRO A 280 6.39 -10.14 7.56
N ASN A 281 7.46 -10.39 6.82
CA ASN A 281 7.36 -10.81 5.42
C ASN A 281 8.60 -11.57 4.94
N PRO A 282 8.45 -12.44 3.93
CA PRO A 282 9.56 -13.18 3.34
C PRO A 282 10.41 -12.31 2.40
N SER A 283 11.45 -12.89 1.82
CA SER A 283 12.27 -12.24 0.77
C SER A 283 11.56 -12.04 -0.57
N HIS A 284 10.31 -12.50 -0.72
CA HIS A 284 9.49 -12.28 -1.92
C HIS A 284 9.04 -10.83 -1.97
N LEU A 285 9.78 -10.03 -2.73
CA LEU A 285 9.59 -8.57 -2.76
C LEU A 285 8.17 -8.18 -3.16
N GLU A 286 7.64 -7.15 -2.51
CA GLU A 286 6.32 -6.53 -2.73
C GLU A 286 5.10 -7.41 -2.34
N SER A 287 5.29 -8.68 -2.00
CA SER A 287 4.19 -9.57 -1.61
C SER A 287 3.47 -9.14 -0.31
N VAL A 288 4.14 -8.36 0.53
CA VAL A 288 3.57 -7.80 1.77
C VAL A 288 2.60 -6.65 1.53
N ASN A 289 2.63 -6.01 0.36
CA ASN A 289 1.83 -4.81 0.08
C ASN A 289 0.32 -5.04 0.30
N PRO A 290 -0.33 -6.00 -0.37
CA PRO A 290 -1.74 -6.27 -0.13
C PRO A 290 -2.02 -6.79 1.28
N VAL A 291 -1.06 -7.46 1.93
CA VAL A 291 -1.20 -7.94 3.32
C VAL A 291 -1.35 -6.76 4.29
N VAL A 292 -0.51 -5.73 4.14
CA VAL A 292 -0.61 -4.49 4.94
C VAL A 292 -1.95 -3.80 4.71
N MET A 293 -2.39 -3.69 3.44
CA MET A 293 -3.68 -3.07 3.14
C MET A 293 -4.85 -3.85 3.75
N GLY A 294 -4.82 -5.19 3.66
CA GLY A 294 -5.82 -6.04 4.28
C GLY A 294 -5.87 -5.89 5.79
N TYR A 295 -4.70 -5.86 6.45
CA TYR A 295 -4.58 -5.63 7.88
C TYR A 295 -5.19 -4.27 8.28
N VAL A 296 -4.77 -3.19 7.64
CA VAL A 296 -5.28 -1.83 7.91
C VAL A 296 -6.78 -1.73 7.65
N ARG A 297 -7.28 -2.40 6.59
CA ARG A 297 -8.71 -2.40 6.29
C ARG A 297 -9.52 -3.09 7.39
N ALA A 298 -9.04 -4.19 7.96
CA ALA A 298 -9.70 -4.84 9.07
C ALA A 298 -9.78 -3.93 10.31
N GLN A 299 -8.68 -3.25 10.63
CA GLN A 299 -8.66 -2.28 11.72
C GLN A 299 -9.64 -1.12 11.50
N ILE A 300 -9.69 -0.58 10.28
CA ILE A 300 -10.65 0.47 9.92
C ILE A 300 -12.10 -0.02 10.08
N ASP A 301 -12.40 -1.21 9.59
CA ASP A 301 -13.76 -1.75 9.61
C ASP A 301 -14.23 -2.09 11.04
N GLU A 302 -13.37 -2.65 11.87
CA GLU A 302 -13.74 -3.23 13.18
C GLU A 302 -13.40 -2.31 14.35
N GLU A 303 -12.16 -1.83 14.45
CA GLU A 303 -11.72 -1.00 15.58
C GLU A 303 -12.10 0.46 15.37
N TYR A 304 -11.87 1.00 14.18
CA TYR A 304 -12.05 2.43 13.91
C TYR A 304 -13.40 2.78 13.24
N ARG A 305 -14.34 1.82 13.17
CA ARG A 305 -15.73 2.03 12.72
C ARG A 305 -15.86 2.76 11.39
N GLY A 306 -14.99 2.44 10.44
CA GLY A 306 -14.96 3.06 9.11
C GLY A 306 -14.21 4.39 9.02
N ASN A 307 -13.53 4.84 10.09
CA ASN A 307 -12.75 6.07 10.04
C ASN A 307 -11.37 5.86 9.39
N PHE A 308 -11.27 6.22 8.12
CA PHE A 308 -10.03 6.13 7.33
C PHE A 308 -8.89 7.05 7.81
N ASN A 309 -9.15 8.00 8.70
CA ASN A 309 -8.10 8.85 9.28
C ASN A 309 -7.32 8.16 10.39
N SER A 310 -7.89 7.13 11.01
CA SER A 310 -7.35 6.53 12.24
C SER A 310 -6.18 5.60 12.01
N ALA A 311 -6.06 5.00 10.82
CA ALA A 311 -4.96 4.08 10.48
C ALA A 311 -4.28 4.46 9.16
N ILE A 312 -2.95 4.43 9.13
CA ILE A 312 -2.13 4.80 7.97
C ILE A 312 -1.27 3.63 7.55
N PRO A 313 -1.47 3.06 6.35
CA PRO A 313 -0.52 2.12 5.76
C PRO A 313 0.66 2.87 5.13
N ILE A 314 1.88 2.38 5.40
CA ILE A 314 3.11 2.82 4.75
C ILE A 314 3.75 1.61 4.09
N LEU A 315 4.00 1.70 2.78
CA LEU A 315 4.70 0.68 2.01
C LEU A 315 6.06 1.20 1.58
N ILE A 316 7.13 0.53 2.03
CA ILE A 316 8.51 0.89 1.71
C ILE A 316 9.04 -0.07 0.66
N HIS A 317 9.35 0.47 -0.50
CA HIS A 317 9.74 -0.26 -1.71
C HIS A 317 11.22 -0.10 -2.03
N GLY A 318 11.78 -1.05 -2.77
CA GLY A 318 13.01 -0.85 -3.54
C GLY A 318 12.65 -0.39 -4.96
N ASP A 319 13.49 0.44 -5.58
CA ASP A 319 13.23 1.02 -6.92
C ASP A 319 13.07 -0.03 -8.03
N ALA A 320 13.90 -1.06 -8.03
CA ALA A 320 13.77 -2.15 -9.00
C ALA A 320 12.54 -3.03 -8.75
N ALA A 321 12.15 -3.20 -7.46
CA ALA A 321 11.02 -4.03 -7.09
C ALA A 321 9.67 -3.35 -7.43
N ILE A 322 9.50 -2.09 -7.07
CA ILE A 322 8.26 -1.35 -7.37
C ILE A 322 8.00 -1.26 -8.88
N ALA A 323 9.06 -1.12 -9.69
CA ALA A 323 8.95 -1.05 -11.15
C ALA A 323 8.71 -2.42 -11.80
N GLY A 324 9.22 -3.53 -11.21
CA GLY A 324 9.27 -4.84 -11.86
C GLY A 324 8.22 -5.84 -11.37
N GLN A 325 7.71 -5.70 -10.15
CA GLN A 325 6.80 -6.70 -9.55
C GLN A 325 5.32 -6.39 -9.88
N GLY A 326 4.65 -7.26 -10.61
CA GLY A 326 3.25 -7.10 -11.02
C GLY A 326 2.28 -6.93 -9.85
N ILE A 327 2.58 -7.50 -8.67
CA ILE A 327 1.77 -7.36 -7.45
C ILE A 327 1.62 -5.89 -7.01
N VAL A 328 2.57 -5.02 -7.34
CA VAL A 328 2.46 -3.58 -7.06
C VAL A 328 1.33 -2.96 -7.87
N TYR A 329 1.23 -3.31 -9.17
CA TYR A 329 0.13 -2.86 -10.02
C TYR A 329 -1.23 -3.34 -9.48
N GLU A 330 -1.33 -4.61 -9.09
CA GLU A 330 -2.55 -5.17 -8.49
C GLU A 330 -2.94 -4.41 -7.22
N THR A 331 -1.95 -4.09 -6.38
CA THR A 331 -2.14 -3.38 -5.10
C THR A 331 -2.66 -1.95 -5.32
N VAL A 332 -2.05 -1.17 -6.23
CA VAL A 332 -2.49 0.21 -6.48
C VAL A 332 -3.89 0.26 -7.12
N GLN A 333 -4.29 -0.75 -7.88
CA GLN A 333 -5.66 -0.85 -8.40
C GLN A 333 -6.72 -1.01 -7.31
N MET A 334 -6.33 -1.45 -6.10
CA MET A 334 -7.24 -1.56 -4.95
C MET A 334 -7.58 -0.21 -4.31
N ALA A 335 -6.80 0.84 -4.56
CA ALA A 335 -6.82 2.11 -3.84
C ALA A 335 -8.20 2.76 -3.69
N LYS A 336 -9.05 2.66 -4.71
CA LYS A 336 -10.40 3.29 -4.73
C LYS A 336 -11.55 2.29 -4.71
N LEU A 337 -11.25 0.98 -4.64
CA LEU A 337 -12.29 -0.04 -4.67
C LEU A 337 -12.98 -0.16 -3.31
N LYS A 338 -14.32 -0.16 -3.31
CA LYS A 338 -15.15 -0.16 -2.09
C LYS A 338 -14.76 -1.25 -1.09
N GLY A 339 -14.41 -2.45 -1.56
CA GLY A 339 -14.04 -3.59 -0.72
C GLY A 339 -12.60 -3.56 -0.20
N TYR A 340 -11.73 -2.68 -0.76
CA TYR A 340 -10.29 -2.75 -0.58
C TYR A 340 -9.62 -1.43 -0.15
N GLN A 341 -10.26 -0.29 -0.41
CA GLN A 341 -9.71 1.03 -0.05
C GLN A 341 -9.38 1.14 1.44
N VAL A 342 -8.27 1.81 1.72
CA VAL A 342 -7.75 2.04 3.09
C VAL A 342 -7.58 3.54 3.42
N GLY A 343 -8.16 4.42 2.60
CA GLY A 343 -8.04 5.88 2.74
C GLY A 343 -6.68 6.42 2.33
N GLY A 344 -6.04 5.76 1.36
CA GLY A 344 -4.74 6.11 0.81
C GLY A 344 -3.56 5.42 1.50
N VAL A 345 -2.56 5.08 0.71
CA VAL A 345 -1.28 4.49 1.11
C VAL A 345 -0.18 5.52 0.94
N ILE A 346 0.75 5.59 1.87
CA ILE A 346 2.00 6.32 1.69
C ILE A 346 3.03 5.33 1.13
N HIS A 347 3.35 5.48 -0.16
CA HIS A 347 4.40 4.71 -0.82
C HIS A 347 5.73 5.44 -0.69
N PHE A 348 6.70 4.79 -0.08
CA PHE A 348 8.05 5.34 0.10
C PHE A 348 9.06 4.45 -0.60
N VAL A 349 9.80 4.99 -1.57
CA VAL A 349 10.76 4.22 -2.36
C VAL A 349 12.18 4.54 -1.91
N ILE A 350 12.91 3.55 -1.40
CA ILE A 350 14.36 3.65 -1.20
C ILE A 350 15.01 3.43 -2.57
N ASN A 351 15.13 4.50 -3.34
CA ASN A 351 15.66 4.47 -4.70
C ASN A 351 17.20 4.57 -4.67
N ASN A 352 17.83 3.45 -4.46
CA ASN A 352 19.30 3.38 -4.49
C ASN A 352 19.87 3.18 -5.89
N GLN A 353 19.04 3.22 -6.93
CA GLN A 353 19.38 3.24 -8.36
C GLN A 353 20.02 1.97 -8.87
N ILE A 354 19.86 0.85 -8.16
CA ILE A 354 20.40 -0.45 -8.56
C ILE A 354 19.59 -1.60 -7.95
N GLY A 355 19.21 -2.57 -8.75
CA GLY A 355 18.54 -3.81 -8.31
C GLY A 355 19.52 -4.97 -8.26
N PHE A 356 19.99 -5.39 -7.08
CA PHE A 356 21.08 -6.35 -6.92
C PHE A 356 22.34 -5.90 -7.69
N THR A 357 22.55 -6.34 -8.93
CA THR A 357 23.60 -5.91 -9.86
C THR A 357 23.05 -5.27 -11.15
N THR A 358 21.73 -5.12 -11.26
CA THR A 358 21.06 -4.59 -12.44
C THR A 358 20.93 -3.07 -12.34
N ASP A 359 21.50 -2.35 -13.29
CA ASP A 359 21.36 -0.89 -13.38
C ASP A 359 19.92 -0.51 -13.76
N TYR A 360 19.51 0.71 -13.45
CA TYR A 360 18.14 1.16 -13.76
C TYR A 360 17.86 1.18 -15.27
N ASP A 361 18.89 1.29 -16.11
CA ASP A 361 18.77 1.24 -17.57
C ASP A 361 18.37 -0.14 -18.09
N ASP A 362 18.77 -1.19 -17.38
CA ASP A 362 18.41 -2.58 -17.68
C ASP A 362 17.15 -3.02 -16.91
N ALA A 363 16.76 -2.27 -15.86
CA ALA A 363 15.68 -2.67 -14.97
C ALA A 363 14.29 -2.20 -15.41
N ARG A 364 14.18 -1.08 -16.14
CA ARG A 364 12.89 -0.50 -16.53
C ARG A 364 12.97 0.38 -17.77
N SER A 365 11.86 0.44 -18.50
CA SER A 365 11.69 1.35 -19.65
C SER A 365 11.18 2.74 -19.25
N SER A 366 10.55 2.87 -18.09
CA SER A 366 10.02 4.14 -17.59
C SER A 366 11.12 5.07 -17.09
N ILE A 367 10.87 6.39 -17.12
CA ILE A 367 11.81 7.40 -16.61
C ILE A 367 12.00 7.20 -15.11
N TYR A 368 10.91 7.06 -14.37
CA TYR A 368 10.91 6.84 -12.93
C TYR A 368 10.41 5.44 -12.57
N CYS A 369 10.91 4.89 -11.49
CA CYS A 369 10.39 3.65 -10.93
C CYS A 369 8.95 3.83 -10.41
N THR A 370 8.55 5.06 -10.13
CA THR A 370 7.23 5.46 -9.61
C THR A 370 6.22 5.84 -10.70
N ASP A 371 6.52 5.65 -11.99
CA ASP A 371 5.60 6.01 -13.08
C ASP A 371 4.23 5.29 -13.00
N LEU A 372 4.15 4.19 -12.27
CA LEU A 372 2.88 3.52 -11.96
C LEU A 372 1.90 4.39 -11.14
N ALA A 373 2.38 5.41 -10.40
CA ALA A 373 1.53 6.34 -9.66
C ALA A 373 0.53 7.09 -10.56
N LYS A 374 0.91 7.31 -11.82
CA LYS A 374 0.07 7.97 -12.84
C LYS A 374 -1.22 7.20 -13.15
N ILE A 375 -1.21 5.87 -12.97
CA ILE A 375 -2.36 5.00 -13.25
C ILE A 375 -3.55 5.34 -12.35
N ILE A 376 -3.28 5.76 -11.11
CA ILE A 376 -4.28 6.08 -10.09
C ILE A 376 -4.40 7.58 -9.78
N ASP A 377 -3.80 8.44 -10.61
CA ASP A 377 -3.78 9.90 -10.42
C ASP A 377 -3.17 10.31 -9.06
N SER A 378 -2.04 9.73 -8.69
CA SER A 378 -1.34 10.06 -7.45
C SER A 378 -0.15 11.00 -7.71
N PRO A 379 0.14 11.94 -6.80
CA PRO A 379 1.33 12.77 -6.89
C PRO A 379 2.59 11.96 -6.52
N VAL A 380 3.71 12.35 -7.13
CA VAL A 380 5.04 11.82 -6.79
C VAL A 380 5.97 12.97 -6.41
N LEU A 381 6.69 12.81 -5.31
CA LEU A 381 7.78 13.69 -4.93
C LEU A 381 9.09 12.93 -5.06
N HIS A 382 9.98 13.40 -5.95
CA HIS A 382 11.34 12.90 -6.09
C HIS A 382 12.25 13.70 -5.17
N VAL A 383 12.82 13.07 -4.16
CA VAL A 383 13.50 13.77 -3.06
C VAL A 383 14.97 13.38 -3.00
N ASN A 384 15.84 14.37 -2.85
CA ASN A 384 17.28 14.14 -2.65
C ASN A 384 17.53 13.45 -1.30
N GLY A 385 18.09 12.24 -1.34
CA GLY A 385 18.38 11.43 -0.17
C GLY A 385 19.43 12.01 0.78
N ASP A 386 20.20 13.02 0.35
CA ASP A 386 21.17 13.73 1.19
C ASP A 386 20.61 15.02 1.81
N ASP A 387 19.37 15.40 1.48
CA ASP A 387 18.72 16.59 2.06
C ASP A 387 17.59 16.21 3.04
N PRO A 388 17.90 16.05 4.35
CA PRO A 388 16.89 15.66 5.33
C PRO A 388 15.82 16.73 5.58
N GLU A 389 16.08 18.01 5.26
CA GLU A 389 15.06 19.05 5.31
C GLU A 389 14.03 18.87 4.20
N ALA A 390 14.47 18.52 2.98
CA ALA A 390 13.58 18.14 1.89
C ALA A 390 12.76 16.90 2.24
N VAL A 391 13.37 15.89 2.87
CA VAL A 391 12.68 14.68 3.35
C VAL A 391 11.64 15.00 4.42
N TYR A 392 11.95 15.91 5.34
CA TYR A 392 11.00 16.42 6.33
C TYR A 392 9.76 17.01 5.66
N TYR A 393 9.94 17.90 4.69
CA TYR A 393 8.81 18.51 3.98
C TYR A 393 8.02 17.49 3.14
N ALA A 394 8.71 16.54 2.51
CA ALA A 394 8.03 15.46 1.79
C ALA A 394 7.16 14.61 2.73
N SER A 395 7.58 14.40 3.98
CA SER A 395 6.76 13.71 4.98
C SER A 395 5.51 14.49 5.36
N GLN A 396 5.62 15.81 5.51
CA GLN A 396 4.47 16.68 5.78
C GLN A 396 3.48 16.68 4.62
N PHE A 397 3.98 16.83 3.39
CA PHE A 397 3.14 16.74 2.18
C PHE A 397 2.39 15.41 2.12
N ALA A 398 3.11 14.31 2.29
CA ALA A 398 2.53 12.96 2.18
C ALA A 398 1.38 12.75 3.18
N LEU A 399 1.59 13.13 4.44
CA LEU A 399 0.57 12.98 5.46
C LEU A 399 -0.63 13.90 5.20
N GLU A 400 -0.40 15.18 4.93
CA GLU A 400 -1.47 16.16 4.70
C GLU A 400 -2.31 15.82 3.47
N TYR A 401 -1.67 15.43 2.35
CA TYR A 401 -2.36 15.02 1.14
C TYR A 401 -3.22 13.78 1.39
N ARG A 402 -2.62 12.73 1.98
CA ARG A 402 -3.32 11.48 2.31
C ARG A 402 -4.49 11.72 3.24
N GLN A 403 -4.31 12.50 4.31
CA GLN A 403 -5.36 12.78 5.29
C GLN A 403 -6.47 13.65 4.72
N LYS A 404 -6.17 14.54 3.78
CA LYS A 404 -7.19 15.37 3.13
C LYS A 404 -7.97 14.60 2.05
N PHE A 405 -7.27 13.97 1.12
CA PHE A 405 -7.89 13.40 -0.08
C PHE A 405 -8.20 11.90 0.02
N LYS A 406 -7.70 11.22 1.03
CA LYS A 406 -7.84 9.76 1.19
C LYS A 406 -7.32 8.98 -0.02
N LYS A 407 -6.21 9.43 -0.57
CA LYS A 407 -5.56 8.89 -1.76
C LYS A 407 -4.10 8.55 -1.49
N ASP A 408 -3.57 7.71 -2.36
CA ASP A 408 -2.17 7.31 -2.32
C ASP A 408 -1.26 8.47 -2.70
N VAL A 409 -0.05 8.47 -2.14
CA VAL A 409 1.02 9.43 -2.44
C VAL A 409 2.34 8.68 -2.51
N PHE A 410 3.21 9.09 -3.43
CA PHE A 410 4.50 8.43 -3.65
C PHE A 410 5.65 9.38 -3.32
N ILE A 411 6.60 8.88 -2.54
CA ILE A 411 7.85 9.58 -2.21
C ILE A 411 9.01 8.74 -2.73
N ASP A 412 9.68 9.23 -3.74
CA ASP A 412 10.84 8.61 -4.38
C ASP A 412 12.11 9.20 -3.78
N LEU A 413 12.70 8.53 -2.78
CA LEU A 413 13.95 8.96 -2.14
C LEU A 413 15.13 8.53 -2.99
N LEU A 414 15.64 9.43 -3.83
CA LEU A 414 16.86 9.16 -4.61
C LEU A 414 18.07 9.16 -3.67
N CYS A 415 18.66 8.01 -3.51
CA CYS A 415 19.78 7.76 -2.61
C CYS A 415 20.81 6.84 -3.27
N TYR A 416 21.68 6.24 -2.51
CA TYR A 416 22.65 5.26 -2.97
C TYR A 416 22.73 4.08 -2.01
N ARG A 417 23.36 3.00 -2.43
CA ARG A 417 23.65 1.82 -1.61
C ARG A 417 25.16 1.73 -1.42
N ARG A 418 25.63 1.91 -0.18
CA ARG A 418 27.08 1.96 0.11
C ARG A 418 27.79 0.62 -0.09
N HIS A 419 27.16 -0.48 0.29
CA HIS A 419 27.70 -1.84 0.17
C HIS A 419 27.01 -2.60 -0.97
N GLY A 420 27.33 -3.88 -1.15
CA GLY A 420 26.64 -4.77 -2.10
C GLY A 420 25.16 -4.97 -1.78
N HIS A 421 24.50 -5.87 -2.50
CA HIS A 421 23.11 -6.22 -2.19
C HIS A 421 22.97 -6.71 -0.75
N ASN A 422 23.92 -7.53 -0.32
CA ASN A 422 24.15 -7.86 1.08
C ASN A 422 25.66 -7.74 1.40
N GLU A 423 26.05 -8.00 2.64
CA GLU A 423 27.40 -7.76 3.14
C GLU A 423 28.46 -8.76 2.61
N SER A 424 28.04 -9.77 1.87
CA SER A 424 28.94 -10.75 1.20
C SER A 424 29.09 -10.45 -0.30
N ASP A 425 28.42 -9.41 -0.84
CA ASP A 425 28.43 -9.05 -2.25
C ASP A 425 29.42 -7.91 -2.54
N GLU A 426 30.21 -8.02 -3.63
CA GLU A 426 31.13 -6.98 -4.09
C GLU A 426 30.58 -6.30 -5.36
N PRO A 427 29.93 -5.13 -5.22
CA PRO A 427 29.22 -4.47 -6.32
C PRO A 427 30.14 -3.86 -7.37
N LYS A 428 31.43 -3.68 -7.11
CA LYS A 428 32.39 -3.15 -8.07
C LYS A 428 32.64 -4.07 -9.26
N PHE A 429 32.30 -5.34 -9.15
CA PHE A 429 32.40 -6.27 -10.27
C PHE A 429 31.53 -5.86 -11.45
N THR A 430 30.39 -5.26 -11.20
CA THR A 430 29.41 -4.86 -12.24
C THR A 430 29.27 -3.35 -12.38
N GLN A 431 29.43 -2.57 -11.30
CA GLN A 431 29.27 -1.09 -11.29
C GLN A 431 30.51 -0.37 -10.73
N PRO A 432 31.71 -0.52 -11.33
CA PRO A 432 32.94 0.06 -10.79
C PRO A 432 32.90 1.58 -10.71
N ASN A 433 32.35 2.26 -11.73
CA ASN A 433 32.27 3.73 -11.75
C ASN A 433 31.34 4.29 -10.67
N LEU A 434 30.16 3.70 -10.52
CA LEU A 434 29.20 4.11 -9.50
C LEU A 434 29.78 3.96 -8.09
N TYR A 435 30.41 2.82 -7.80
CA TYR A 435 30.97 2.56 -6.47
C TYR A 435 32.26 3.33 -6.19
N ASN A 436 32.98 3.80 -7.24
CA ASN A 436 34.04 4.78 -7.08
C ASN A 436 33.51 6.17 -6.61
N LEU A 437 32.35 6.57 -7.10
CA LEU A 437 31.68 7.79 -6.64
C LEU A 437 31.17 7.59 -5.20
N ILE A 438 30.43 6.51 -4.93
CA ILE A 438 29.85 6.22 -3.61
C ILE A 438 30.95 6.10 -2.54
N SER A 439 32.09 5.47 -2.82
CA SER A 439 33.17 5.31 -1.84
C SER A 439 33.76 6.63 -1.34
N LYS A 440 33.70 7.68 -2.15
CA LYS A 440 34.20 9.03 -1.84
C LYS A 440 33.10 9.94 -1.28
N HIS A 441 31.84 9.52 -1.38
CA HIS A 441 30.71 10.32 -0.96
C HIS A 441 30.53 10.24 0.56
N PRO A 442 30.39 11.37 1.29
CA PRO A 442 30.15 11.37 2.74
C PRO A 442 28.77 10.79 3.07
N SER A 443 28.54 10.44 4.34
CA SER A 443 27.22 10.02 4.76
C SER A 443 26.21 11.17 4.71
N PRO A 444 24.89 10.90 4.54
CA PRO A 444 23.86 11.95 4.60
C PRO A 444 23.94 12.79 5.89
N ARG A 445 24.32 12.19 7.02
CA ARG A 445 24.57 12.90 8.29
C ARG A 445 25.68 13.93 8.14
N ASP A 446 26.82 13.56 7.53
CA ASP A 446 27.98 14.43 7.42
C ASP A 446 27.75 15.56 6.42
N VAL A 447 27.01 15.27 5.31
CA VAL A 447 26.54 16.28 4.36
C VAL A 447 25.65 17.30 5.08
N TYR A 448 24.67 16.80 5.84
CA TYR A 448 23.75 17.68 6.55
C TYR A 448 24.43 18.49 7.66
N PHE A 449 25.29 17.86 8.46
CA PHE A 449 26.01 18.54 9.53
C PHE A 449 26.85 19.71 8.99
N LYS A 450 27.58 19.49 7.90
CA LYS A 450 28.34 20.56 7.22
C LYS A 450 27.40 21.69 6.78
N LYS A 451 26.28 21.37 6.13
CA LYS A 451 25.27 22.35 5.66
C LYS A 451 24.74 23.23 6.80
N ILE A 452 24.41 22.64 7.96
CA ILE A 452 23.79 23.37 9.07
C ILE A 452 24.81 24.21 9.83
N ILE A 453 26.06 23.76 10.01
CA ILE A 453 27.13 24.57 10.66
C ILE A 453 27.46 25.81 9.82
N GLU A 454 27.48 25.68 8.49
CA GLU A 454 27.77 26.82 7.60
C GLU A 454 26.65 27.88 7.63
N LYS A 455 25.42 27.46 7.91
CA LYS A 455 24.21 28.33 7.87
C LYS A 455 23.80 28.87 9.24
N ASP A 456 24.00 28.10 10.31
CA ASP A 456 23.48 28.40 11.64
C ASP A 456 24.62 28.45 12.68
N SER A 457 25.01 29.65 13.07
CA SER A 457 26.08 29.89 14.07
C SER A 457 25.76 29.37 15.48
N GLU A 458 24.49 29.04 15.77
CA GLU A 458 24.02 28.50 17.06
C GLU A 458 24.23 26.97 17.20
N ILE A 459 24.72 26.32 16.16
CA ILE A 459 25.00 24.87 16.21
C ILE A 459 26.46 24.66 16.56
N ASP A 460 26.70 23.98 17.69
CA ASP A 460 28.03 23.62 18.14
C ASP A 460 28.75 22.73 17.12
N LYS A 461 29.94 23.12 16.70
CA LYS A 461 30.80 22.37 15.77
C LYS A 461 31.21 21.00 16.31
N GLY A 462 31.18 20.77 17.60
CA GLY A 462 31.45 19.48 18.25
C GLY A 462 30.22 18.57 18.40
N LEU A 463 29.03 19.05 18.04
CA LEU A 463 27.78 18.35 18.30
C LEU A 463 27.73 16.94 17.64
N ALA A 464 28.13 16.83 16.37
CA ALA A 464 28.11 15.56 15.67
C ALA A 464 29.08 14.53 16.30
N ASP A 465 30.27 14.93 16.67
CA ASP A 465 31.25 14.06 17.32
C ASP A 465 30.78 13.62 18.72
N LYS A 466 30.15 14.53 19.46
CA LYS A 466 29.54 14.21 20.76
C LYS A 466 28.44 13.17 20.62
N LEU A 467 27.48 13.39 19.73
CA LEU A 467 26.37 12.44 19.45
C LEU A 467 26.90 11.09 18.99
N ASN A 468 27.91 11.07 18.12
CA ASN A 468 28.54 9.84 17.63
C ASN A 468 29.17 9.04 18.79
N LYS A 469 29.98 9.72 19.63
CA LYS A 469 30.68 9.08 20.76
C LYS A 469 29.69 8.52 21.78
N GLU A 470 28.71 9.30 22.18
CA GLU A 470 27.69 8.91 23.16
C GLU A 470 26.89 7.70 22.68
N PHE A 471 26.40 7.72 21.45
CA PHE A 471 25.59 6.65 20.92
C PHE A 471 26.40 5.38 20.66
N LYS A 472 27.64 5.49 20.17
CA LYS A 472 28.55 4.35 20.02
C LYS A 472 28.88 3.69 21.35
N SER A 473 29.04 4.48 22.42
CA SER A 473 29.26 3.96 23.77
C SER A 473 28.05 3.20 24.29
N LEU A 474 26.85 3.72 24.08
CA LEU A 474 25.60 3.04 24.40
C LEU A 474 25.50 1.66 23.70
N LEU A 475 25.73 1.63 22.38
CA LEU A 475 25.67 0.38 21.62
C LEU A 475 26.70 -0.66 22.13
N GLN A 476 27.91 -0.21 22.47
CA GLN A 476 28.95 -1.09 23.00
C GLN A 476 28.60 -1.63 24.40
N GLU A 477 27.99 -0.81 25.25
CA GLU A 477 27.49 -1.23 26.56
C GLU A 477 26.43 -2.32 26.41
N ARG A 478 25.42 -2.10 25.59
CA ARG A 478 24.35 -3.08 25.31
C ARG A 478 24.88 -4.39 24.75
N LEU A 479 25.84 -4.32 23.82
CA LEU A 479 26.48 -5.53 23.30
C LEU A 479 27.23 -6.31 24.38
N ASN A 480 27.94 -5.60 25.26
CA ASN A 480 28.67 -6.24 26.36
C ASN A 480 27.72 -6.93 27.36
N GLU A 481 26.60 -6.30 27.68
CA GLU A 481 25.55 -6.86 28.55
C GLU A 481 24.99 -8.17 27.96
N VAL A 482 24.65 -8.18 26.68
CA VAL A 482 24.14 -9.39 25.99
C VAL A 482 25.17 -10.51 25.95
N LYS A 483 26.46 -10.21 25.72
CA LYS A 483 27.55 -11.19 25.73
C LYS A 483 27.81 -11.78 27.11
N GLN A 484 27.64 -10.98 28.16
CA GLN A 484 27.78 -11.47 29.55
C GLN A 484 26.57 -12.29 30.01
N LYS A 485 25.36 -11.83 29.60
CA LYS A 485 24.11 -12.46 30.00
C LYS A 485 23.13 -12.44 28.82
N PRO A 486 23.07 -13.51 28.02
CA PRO A 486 22.09 -13.62 26.94
C PRO A 486 20.67 -13.41 27.42
N LEU A 487 19.86 -12.74 26.59
CA LEU A 487 18.45 -12.54 26.89
C LEU A 487 17.68 -13.86 26.80
N PRO A 488 16.76 -14.14 27.74
CA PRO A 488 15.85 -15.26 27.56
C PRO A 488 14.96 -15.05 26.35
N TYR A 489 14.59 -16.15 25.68
CA TYR A 489 13.59 -16.08 24.63
C TYR A 489 12.28 -15.47 25.17
N LYS A 490 11.75 -14.51 24.40
CA LYS A 490 10.44 -13.94 24.65
C LYS A 490 9.61 -14.15 23.38
N PRO A 491 8.46 -14.84 23.44
CA PRO A 491 7.53 -14.91 22.32
C PRO A 491 7.18 -13.52 21.82
N GLN A 492 6.93 -13.40 20.53
CA GLN A 492 6.42 -12.14 20.00
C GLN A 492 5.10 -11.78 20.68
N LYS A 493 4.96 -10.52 21.10
CA LYS A 493 3.74 -10.06 21.74
C LYS A 493 2.58 -10.26 20.74
N LYS A 494 1.57 -11.02 21.17
CA LYS A 494 0.33 -11.15 20.40
C LYS A 494 -0.36 -9.78 20.34
N ASP A 495 -1.03 -9.50 19.22
CA ASP A 495 -1.96 -8.38 19.16
C ASP A 495 -3.12 -8.62 20.13
N GLU A 496 -3.69 -7.57 20.68
CA GLU A 496 -4.70 -7.67 21.77
C GLU A 496 -5.91 -8.49 21.34
N GLU A 497 -6.29 -8.42 20.06
CA GLU A 497 -7.40 -9.15 19.46
C GLU A 497 -7.19 -10.67 19.45
N TRP A 498 -5.96 -11.15 19.61
CA TRP A 498 -5.59 -12.56 19.63
C TRP A 498 -5.42 -13.14 21.04
N ASN A 499 -5.51 -12.32 22.09
CA ASN A 499 -5.22 -12.76 23.46
C ASN A 499 -6.24 -13.77 24.02
N PHE A 500 -7.43 -13.86 23.47
CA PHE A 500 -8.44 -14.84 23.86
C PHE A 500 -8.28 -16.22 23.17
N LEU A 501 -7.33 -16.34 22.23
CA LEU A 501 -7.05 -17.57 21.51
C LEU A 501 -5.74 -18.19 21.96
N ARG A 502 -5.74 -19.51 22.07
CA ARG A 502 -4.54 -20.32 22.32
C ARG A 502 -3.96 -20.89 21.03
N ASN A 503 -2.79 -21.47 21.09
CA ASN A 503 -2.26 -22.30 20.00
C ASN A 503 -2.96 -23.67 20.01
N SER A 504 -3.06 -24.31 18.85
CA SER A 504 -3.60 -25.65 18.72
C SER A 504 -2.62 -26.72 19.24
N THR A 505 -3.16 -27.88 19.55
CA THR A 505 -2.43 -29.11 19.80
C THR A 505 -3.02 -30.21 18.92
N SER A 506 -2.28 -31.28 18.64
CA SER A 506 -2.77 -32.40 17.83
C SER A 506 -4.05 -33.05 18.38
N LYS A 507 -4.32 -32.90 19.69
CA LYS A 507 -5.56 -33.40 20.32
C LYS A 507 -6.80 -32.65 19.87
N ASP A 508 -6.67 -31.39 19.46
CA ASP A 508 -7.77 -30.56 19.05
C ASP A 508 -8.41 -31.01 17.70
N PHE A 509 -7.69 -31.82 16.95
CA PHE A 509 -8.14 -32.36 15.66
C PHE A 509 -8.80 -33.73 15.76
N ILE A 510 -8.85 -34.32 16.98
CA ILE A 510 -9.51 -35.63 17.23
C ILE A 510 -11.03 -35.45 17.36
N SER A 511 -11.48 -34.29 17.86
CA SER A 511 -12.90 -34.00 18.05
C SER A 511 -13.28 -32.64 17.48
N SER A 512 -14.51 -32.53 17.00
CA SER A 512 -15.05 -31.28 16.48
C SER A 512 -15.81 -30.49 17.56
N PRO A 513 -15.70 -29.16 17.59
CA PRO A 513 -16.57 -28.34 18.45
C PRO A 513 -18.03 -28.43 18.00
N LYS A 514 -18.94 -28.04 18.88
CA LYS A 514 -20.37 -27.98 18.56
C LYS A 514 -20.64 -26.92 17.49
N THR A 515 -21.15 -27.33 16.35
CA THR A 515 -21.46 -26.47 15.21
C THR A 515 -22.93 -26.46 14.84
N SER A 516 -23.76 -27.33 15.47
CA SER A 516 -25.21 -27.42 15.22
C SER A 516 -25.95 -26.16 15.69
N ILE A 517 -27.11 -25.91 15.06
CA ILE A 517 -28.02 -24.81 15.39
C ILE A 517 -29.45 -25.36 15.61
N ASN A 518 -30.33 -24.60 16.25
CA ASN A 518 -31.69 -25.01 16.45
C ASN A 518 -32.59 -24.67 15.22
N GLU A 519 -33.70 -25.38 15.08
CA GLU A 519 -34.66 -25.20 13.97
C GLU A 519 -35.24 -23.77 13.92
N LYS A 520 -35.43 -23.10 15.06
CA LYS A 520 -35.88 -21.71 15.11
C LYS A 520 -34.90 -20.76 14.40
N THR A 521 -33.62 -21.00 14.54
CA THR A 521 -32.55 -20.24 13.84
C THR A 521 -32.61 -20.52 12.34
N ILE A 522 -32.77 -21.79 11.93
CA ILE A 522 -32.90 -22.15 10.50
C ILE A 522 -34.10 -21.42 9.88
N ASN A 523 -35.24 -21.45 10.53
CA ASN A 523 -36.46 -20.81 10.03
C ASN A 523 -36.37 -19.30 9.97
N LYS A 524 -35.69 -18.66 10.96
CA LYS A 524 -35.43 -17.22 10.96
C LYS A 524 -34.58 -16.78 9.77
N ILE A 525 -33.49 -17.51 9.50
CA ILE A 525 -32.59 -17.23 8.38
C ILE A 525 -33.29 -17.51 7.06
N GLY A 526 -33.96 -18.66 6.93
CA GLY A 526 -34.75 -19.05 5.76
C GLY A 526 -35.78 -17.99 5.35
N LYS A 527 -36.51 -17.43 6.33
CA LYS A 527 -37.45 -16.35 6.09
C LYS A 527 -36.78 -15.09 5.49
N SER A 528 -35.61 -14.70 6.00
CA SER A 528 -34.89 -13.56 5.46
C SER A 528 -34.37 -13.83 4.04
N LEU A 529 -33.85 -15.03 3.79
CA LEU A 529 -33.29 -15.42 2.49
C LEU A 529 -34.35 -15.51 1.37
N THR A 530 -35.64 -15.63 1.73
CA THR A 530 -36.77 -15.80 0.79
C THR A 530 -37.62 -14.54 0.67
N THR A 531 -37.42 -13.54 1.51
CA THR A 531 -38.20 -12.28 1.56
C THR A 531 -37.40 -11.13 0.98
N VAL A 532 -38.06 -10.28 0.18
CA VAL A 532 -37.50 -9.02 -0.29
C VAL A 532 -38.27 -7.82 0.24
N PRO A 533 -37.68 -6.62 0.34
CA PRO A 533 -38.37 -5.43 0.81
C PRO A 533 -39.57 -5.05 -0.08
N LYS A 534 -40.57 -4.39 0.53
CA LYS A 534 -41.71 -3.86 -0.20
C LYS A 534 -41.25 -2.89 -1.31
N GLY A 535 -41.70 -3.12 -2.52
CA GLY A 535 -41.35 -2.30 -3.70
C GLY A 535 -40.09 -2.75 -4.43
N PHE A 536 -39.29 -3.68 -3.91
CA PHE A 536 -38.15 -4.27 -4.59
C PHE A 536 -38.63 -5.19 -5.74
N LYS A 537 -38.05 -5.01 -6.93
CA LYS A 537 -38.49 -5.70 -8.16
C LYS A 537 -37.38 -6.58 -8.75
N PRO A 538 -37.15 -7.78 -8.22
CA PRO A 538 -36.18 -8.70 -8.81
C PRO A 538 -36.62 -9.22 -10.19
N ILE A 539 -35.65 -9.63 -11.02
CA ILE A 539 -35.96 -10.29 -12.31
C ILE A 539 -36.67 -11.63 -12.10
N LYS A 540 -37.36 -12.13 -13.14
CA LYS A 540 -38.16 -13.36 -13.08
C LYS A 540 -37.35 -14.58 -12.60
N GLN A 541 -36.09 -14.68 -12.99
CA GLN A 541 -35.21 -15.79 -12.60
C GLN A 541 -34.94 -15.77 -11.07
N ILE A 542 -34.77 -14.59 -10.50
CA ILE A 542 -34.58 -14.42 -9.04
C ILE A 542 -35.86 -14.70 -8.28
N ILE A 543 -37.03 -14.30 -8.80
CA ILE A 543 -38.34 -14.66 -8.21
C ILE A 543 -38.49 -16.16 -8.13
N ARG A 544 -38.11 -16.89 -9.18
CA ARG A 544 -38.15 -18.36 -9.20
C ARG A 544 -37.17 -18.95 -8.17
N LEU A 545 -35.93 -18.46 -8.14
CA LEU A 545 -34.93 -18.87 -7.14
C LEU A 545 -35.45 -18.72 -5.71
N LEU A 546 -36.08 -17.58 -5.39
CA LEU A 546 -36.63 -17.31 -4.05
C LEU A 546 -37.74 -18.27 -3.68
N LYS A 547 -38.63 -18.62 -4.65
CA LYS A 547 -39.70 -19.64 -4.44
C LYS A 547 -39.13 -21.04 -4.23
N ASP A 548 -38.11 -21.42 -5.02
CA ASP A 548 -37.46 -22.73 -4.88
C ASP A 548 -36.78 -22.81 -3.50
N ARG A 549 -36.11 -21.72 -3.06
CA ARG A 549 -35.51 -21.61 -1.73
C ARG A 549 -36.56 -21.67 -0.61
N GLU A 550 -37.66 -20.95 -0.75
CA GLU A 550 -38.78 -20.98 0.18
C GLU A 550 -39.30 -22.41 0.37
N SER A 551 -39.55 -23.14 -0.74
CA SER A 551 -39.96 -24.54 -0.69
C SER A 551 -38.90 -25.44 -0.02
N ASN A 552 -37.60 -25.21 -0.27
CA ASN A 552 -36.53 -25.98 0.39
C ASN A 552 -36.55 -25.81 1.90
N PHE A 553 -36.72 -24.58 2.41
CA PHE A 553 -36.72 -24.30 3.85
C PHE A 553 -38.01 -24.69 4.57
N PHE A 554 -39.18 -24.48 3.96
CA PHE A 554 -40.46 -24.56 4.71
C PHE A 554 -41.32 -25.77 4.32
N ASP A 555 -41.29 -26.22 3.05
CA ASP A 555 -42.11 -27.34 2.61
C ASP A 555 -41.34 -28.65 2.73
N LYS A 556 -40.16 -28.74 2.07
CA LYS A 556 -39.37 -29.97 1.97
C LYS A 556 -38.47 -30.23 3.16
N LYS A 557 -38.00 -29.15 3.82
CA LYS A 557 -36.95 -29.19 4.85
C LYS A 557 -35.65 -29.87 4.37
N LEU A 558 -35.30 -29.60 3.10
CA LEU A 558 -34.15 -30.16 2.39
C LEU A 558 -33.35 -29.00 1.81
N LEU A 559 -32.12 -28.75 2.32
CA LEU A 559 -31.29 -27.66 1.88
C LEU A 559 -30.25 -28.13 0.86
N ASN A 560 -30.09 -27.38 -0.22
CA ASN A 560 -29.02 -27.56 -1.20
C ASN A 560 -27.73 -26.89 -0.74
N TRP A 561 -26.67 -26.96 -1.55
CA TRP A 561 -25.35 -26.42 -1.23
C TRP A 561 -25.38 -24.91 -0.89
N ALA A 562 -26.01 -24.11 -1.75
CA ALA A 562 -26.08 -22.67 -1.56
C ALA A 562 -26.93 -22.25 -0.35
N ASP A 563 -28.07 -22.99 -0.12
CA ASP A 563 -28.92 -22.73 1.04
C ASP A 563 -28.18 -23.03 2.35
N ALA A 564 -27.38 -24.11 2.39
CA ALA A 564 -26.55 -24.47 3.55
C ALA A 564 -25.40 -23.49 3.79
N GLU A 565 -24.78 -23.02 2.71
CA GLU A 565 -23.73 -21.98 2.77
C GLU A 565 -24.29 -20.70 3.39
N LEU A 566 -25.40 -20.17 2.85
CA LEU A 566 -26.03 -18.96 3.35
C LEU A 566 -26.60 -19.14 4.77
N LEU A 567 -27.05 -20.35 5.11
CA LEU A 567 -27.48 -20.69 6.47
C LEU A 567 -26.30 -20.61 7.46
N ALA A 568 -25.13 -21.14 7.09
CA ALA A 568 -23.92 -21.06 7.91
C ALA A 568 -23.54 -19.60 8.18
N TYR A 569 -23.48 -18.78 7.12
CA TYR A 569 -23.21 -17.35 7.26
C TYR A 569 -24.25 -16.67 8.13
N GLY A 570 -25.53 -16.87 7.86
CA GLY A 570 -26.61 -16.28 8.65
C GLY A 570 -26.54 -16.65 10.15
N SER A 571 -26.16 -17.89 10.44
CA SER A 571 -26.02 -18.35 11.82
C SER A 571 -24.85 -17.69 12.55
N LEU A 572 -23.70 -17.51 11.88
CA LEU A 572 -22.54 -16.80 12.44
C LEU A 572 -22.83 -15.33 12.69
N LEU A 573 -23.57 -14.66 11.79
CA LEU A 573 -24.01 -13.28 11.96
C LEU A 573 -24.90 -13.10 13.22
N LEU A 574 -25.78 -14.08 13.48
CA LEU A 574 -26.62 -14.11 14.68
C LEU A 574 -25.83 -14.44 15.94
N ASP A 575 -24.70 -15.14 15.82
CA ASP A 575 -23.69 -15.38 16.87
C ASP A 575 -22.73 -14.20 17.06
N ASN A 576 -23.06 -13.04 16.46
CA ASN A 576 -22.27 -11.80 16.48
C ASN A 576 -20.85 -11.95 15.91
N LYS A 577 -20.70 -12.73 14.84
CA LYS A 577 -19.47 -12.93 14.09
C LYS A 577 -19.55 -12.24 12.73
N ASN A 578 -18.65 -11.30 12.47
CA ASN A 578 -18.56 -10.66 11.16
C ASN A 578 -18.16 -11.64 10.07
N ILE A 579 -18.59 -11.37 8.84
CA ILE A 579 -18.21 -12.16 7.67
C ILE A 579 -17.72 -11.21 6.58
N ARG A 580 -16.56 -11.54 6.03
CA ARG A 580 -16.01 -10.91 4.84
C ARG A 580 -15.74 -11.97 3.78
N ILE A 581 -16.31 -11.77 2.59
CA ILE A 581 -16.11 -12.66 1.44
C ILE A 581 -15.63 -11.83 0.26
N SER A 582 -14.58 -12.27 -0.40
CA SER A 582 -14.15 -11.70 -1.67
C SER A 582 -13.67 -12.75 -2.67
N GLY A 583 -13.62 -12.36 -3.91
CA GLY A 583 -13.22 -13.18 -5.06
C GLY A 583 -13.96 -12.75 -6.31
N GLN A 584 -13.60 -13.35 -7.43
CA GLN A 584 -14.24 -13.05 -8.71
C GLN A 584 -15.66 -13.64 -8.74
N ASP A 585 -16.67 -12.83 -9.07
CA ASP A 585 -18.08 -13.20 -9.18
C ASP A 585 -18.74 -13.76 -7.90
N VAL A 586 -18.14 -13.59 -6.72
CA VAL A 586 -18.60 -14.24 -5.47
C VAL A 586 -20.00 -13.82 -5.03
N ILE A 587 -20.47 -12.62 -5.38
CA ILE A 587 -21.80 -12.13 -4.99
C ILE A 587 -22.89 -13.06 -5.55
N ARG A 588 -22.76 -13.48 -6.80
CA ARG A 588 -23.65 -14.43 -7.47
C ARG A 588 -23.18 -15.88 -7.26
N GLY A 589 -21.88 -16.06 -7.11
CA GLY A 589 -21.14 -17.29 -7.30
C GLY A 589 -20.84 -17.53 -8.78
N THR A 590 -19.59 -17.94 -9.13
CA THR A 590 -19.18 -18.21 -10.52
C THR A 590 -20.16 -19.15 -11.23
N PHE A 591 -20.67 -20.15 -10.53
CA PHE A 591 -21.60 -21.14 -11.04
C PHE A 591 -23.08 -20.74 -10.86
N SER A 592 -23.39 -19.47 -10.60
CA SER A 592 -24.75 -18.96 -10.39
C SER A 592 -25.53 -19.73 -9.31
N HIS A 593 -24.90 -20.05 -8.21
CA HIS A 593 -25.45 -20.84 -7.11
C HIS A 593 -25.80 -20.00 -5.88
N ARG A 594 -24.94 -19.05 -5.47
CA ARG A 594 -25.01 -18.33 -4.18
C ARG A 594 -26.09 -17.25 -4.13
N HIS A 595 -26.04 -16.28 -5.02
CA HIS A 595 -26.92 -15.10 -5.02
C HIS A 595 -27.05 -14.44 -3.63
N ALA A 596 -25.93 -14.05 -3.01
CA ALA A 596 -25.87 -13.46 -1.69
C ALA A 596 -26.40 -12.03 -1.64
N LYS A 597 -26.39 -11.32 -2.75
CA LYS A 597 -27.08 -10.04 -2.97
C LYS A 597 -28.03 -10.17 -4.15
N LEU A 598 -29.20 -9.54 -4.00
CA LEU A 598 -30.22 -9.43 -5.04
C LEU A 598 -30.19 -8.00 -5.58
N PHE A 599 -30.61 -7.82 -6.84
CA PHE A 599 -30.61 -6.51 -7.48
C PHE A 599 -32.01 -6.15 -7.97
N ASP A 600 -32.44 -4.91 -7.70
CA ASP A 600 -33.69 -4.38 -8.26
C ASP A 600 -33.53 -4.14 -9.76
N ALA A 601 -34.44 -4.69 -10.56
CA ALA A 601 -34.36 -4.64 -12.02
C ALA A 601 -34.57 -3.22 -12.61
N SER A 602 -35.16 -2.31 -11.85
CA SER A 602 -35.44 -0.94 -12.30
C SER A 602 -34.39 0.07 -11.82
N THR A 603 -33.83 -0.12 -10.64
CA THR A 603 -32.91 0.84 -9.99
C THR A 603 -31.49 0.32 -9.87
N ASN A 604 -31.27 -0.95 -10.13
CA ASN A 604 -30.00 -1.66 -9.90
C ASN A 604 -29.49 -1.59 -8.45
N GLN A 605 -30.35 -1.23 -7.48
CA GLN A 605 -29.97 -1.18 -6.07
C GLN A 605 -29.82 -2.59 -5.49
N PRO A 606 -28.70 -2.87 -4.79
CA PRO A 606 -28.49 -4.17 -4.17
C PRO A 606 -29.26 -4.31 -2.85
N TYR A 607 -29.77 -5.49 -2.60
CA TYR A 607 -30.33 -5.90 -1.31
C TYR A 607 -29.60 -7.16 -0.82
N SER A 608 -29.13 -7.14 0.42
CA SER A 608 -28.48 -8.27 1.08
C SER A 608 -29.41 -8.87 2.15
N PRO A 609 -30.04 -10.03 1.90
CA PRO A 609 -30.89 -10.69 2.90
C PRO A 609 -30.17 -10.96 4.23
N LEU A 610 -28.91 -11.38 4.17
CA LEU A 610 -28.10 -11.69 5.35
C LEU A 610 -27.80 -10.48 6.25
N ASN A 611 -27.89 -9.26 5.73
CA ASN A 611 -27.76 -8.04 6.57
C ASN A 611 -29.11 -7.61 7.21
N ASN A 612 -30.16 -8.42 7.06
CA ASN A 612 -31.51 -8.11 7.53
C ASN A 612 -32.13 -9.24 8.35
N LEU A 613 -31.31 -10.02 9.09
CA LEU A 613 -31.77 -11.09 9.98
C LEU A 613 -32.24 -10.57 11.34
N SER A 614 -31.56 -9.55 11.87
CA SER A 614 -31.82 -8.95 13.16
C SER A 614 -31.25 -7.52 13.23
N LYS A 615 -31.75 -6.69 14.14
CA LYS A 615 -31.19 -5.36 14.40
C LYS A 615 -29.82 -5.41 15.10
N GLU A 616 -29.54 -6.48 15.82
CA GLU A 616 -28.33 -6.64 16.66
C GLU A 616 -27.36 -7.69 16.10
N GLN A 617 -27.43 -7.98 14.82
CA GLN A 617 -26.53 -8.92 14.18
C GLN A 617 -25.19 -8.30 13.78
N ALA A 618 -24.20 -9.13 13.54
CA ALA A 618 -22.94 -8.74 12.92
C ALA A 618 -23.09 -8.43 11.40
N ASN A 619 -22.04 -7.89 10.79
CA ASN A 619 -22.05 -7.43 9.40
C ASN A 619 -21.67 -8.55 8.43
N PHE A 620 -22.43 -8.63 7.32
CA PHE A 620 -22.10 -9.46 6.17
C PHE A 620 -21.55 -8.61 5.03
N ASN A 621 -20.29 -8.73 4.77
CA ASN A 621 -19.56 -8.01 3.73
C ASN A 621 -19.17 -8.98 2.60
N ILE A 622 -19.64 -8.75 1.39
CA ILE A 622 -19.29 -9.56 0.21
C ILE A 622 -18.99 -8.65 -0.97
N TYR A 623 -17.86 -8.89 -1.63
CA TYR A 623 -17.34 -8.06 -2.71
C TYR A 623 -16.84 -8.90 -3.88
N ASN A 624 -17.30 -8.60 -5.09
CA ASN A 624 -16.60 -9.06 -6.27
C ASN A 624 -15.24 -8.35 -6.32
N SER A 625 -14.18 -9.11 -6.45
CA SER A 625 -12.82 -8.60 -6.52
C SER A 625 -12.45 -8.09 -7.91
N LEU A 626 -11.34 -7.36 -8.01
CA LEU A 626 -10.61 -7.22 -9.26
C LEU A 626 -10.11 -8.60 -9.73
N LEU A 627 -9.75 -8.72 -11.01
CA LEU A 627 -9.20 -9.95 -11.60
C LEU A 627 -7.73 -10.13 -11.21
N SER A 628 -7.50 -10.54 -9.97
CA SER A 628 -6.20 -10.82 -9.40
C SER A 628 -6.36 -11.88 -8.33
N GLU A 629 -5.58 -12.91 -8.37
CA GLU A 629 -5.47 -13.92 -7.31
C GLU A 629 -4.42 -13.49 -6.28
N PHE A 630 -3.24 -13.05 -6.72
CA PHE A 630 -2.11 -12.73 -5.85
C PHE A 630 -2.43 -11.58 -4.89
N GLY A 631 -2.82 -10.42 -5.44
CA GLY A 631 -3.14 -9.25 -4.63
C GLY A 631 -4.35 -9.47 -3.73
N VAL A 632 -5.40 -10.09 -4.25
CA VAL A 632 -6.65 -10.30 -3.51
C VAL A 632 -6.46 -11.30 -2.38
N LEU A 633 -5.84 -12.45 -2.63
CA LEU A 633 -5.57 -13.44 -1.57
C LEU A 633 -4.63 -12.87 -0.50
N GLY A 634 -3.62 -12.08 -0.90
CA GLY A 634 -2.73 -11.38 0.04
C GLY A 634 -3.48 -10.39 0.92
N PHE A 635 -4.43 -9.65 0.35
CA PHE A 635 -5.29 -8.73 1.10
C PHE A 635 -6.18 -9.47 2.11
N GLU A 636 -6.86 -10.53 1.69
CA GLU A 636 -7.74 -11.31 2.58
C GLU A 636 -6.95 -12.04 3.67
N TYR A 637 -5.74 -12.49 3.39
CA TYR A 637 -4.83 -12.99 4.41
C TYR A 637 -4.50 -11.91 5.45
N GLY A 638 -4.15 -10.70 5.00
CA GLY A 638 -3.88 -9.57 5.90
C GLY A 638 -5.09 -9.20 6.75
N TYR A 639 -6.28 -9.20 6.16
CA TYR A 639 -7.54 -8.98 6.89
C TYR A 639 -7.77 -10.05 7.97
N SER A 640 -7.59 -11.33 7.60
CA SER A 640 -7.74 -12.45 8.55
C SER A 640 -6.72 -12.43 9.67
N MET A 641 -5.49 -11.95 9.41
CA MET A 641 -4.43 -11.80 10.42
C MET A 641 -4.77 -10.71 11.44
N ALA A 642 -5.50 -9.67 11.05
CA ALA A 642 -5.92 -8.59 11.94
C ALA A 642 -7.21 -8.91 12.71
N SER A 643 -8.08 -9.78 12.17
CA SER A 643 -9.43 -10.00 12.71
C SER A 643 -9.73 -11.48 12.99
N PRO A 644 -9.36 -11.99 14.18
CA PRO A 644 -9.60 -13.39 14.54
C PRO A 644 -11.07 -13.74 14.76
N ASN A 645 -11.94 -12.77 14.94
CA ASN A 645 -13.38 -12.95 15.18
C ASN A 645 -14.25 -12.85 13.91
N THR A 646 -13.65 -12.48 12.78
CA THR A 646 -14.32 -12.39 11.49
C THR A 646 -14.03 -13.65 10.66
N LEU A 647 -15.06 -14.24 10.08
CA LEU A 647 -14.88 -15.25 9.03
C LEU A 647 -14.45 -14.54 7.74
N VAL A 648 -13.19 -14.68 7.38
CA VAL A 648 -12.66 -14.17 6.11
C VAL A 648 -12.62 -15.28 5.10
N VAL A 649 -13.22 -15.06 3.93
CA VAL A 649 -13.35 -16.05 2.86
C VAL A 649 -12.82 -15.47 1.56
N TRP A 650 -11.90 -16.16 0.91
CA TRP A 650 -11.56 -15.93 -0.48
C TRP A 650 -12.00 -17.10 -1.35
N GLU A 651 -12.73 -16.81 -2.41
CA GLU A 651 -13.15 -17.83 -3.40
C GLU A 651 -12.44 -17.60 -4.72
N ALA A 652 -11.66 -18.58 -5.16
CA ALA A 652 -11.13 -18.59 -6.52
C ALA A 652 -12.26 -18.78 -7.53
N GLN A 653 -12.17 -18.16 -8.71
CA GLN A 653 -13.16 -18.40 -9.77
C GLN A 653 -13.16 -19.88 -10.19
N PHE A 654 -11.98 -20.45 -10.34
CA PHE A 654 -11.69 -21.89 -10.37
C PHE A 654 -10.50 -22.15 -9.48
N GLY A 655 -10.48 -23.29 -8.79
CA GLY A 655 -9.34 -23.66 -7.94
C GLY A 655 -8.01 -23.79 -8.69
N ASP A 656 -8.07 -24.04 -9.99
CA ASP A 656 -6.92 -24.06 -10.90
C ASP A 656 -6.13 -22.76 -10.87
N PHE A 657 -6.82 -21.61 -10.76
CA PHE A 657 -6.19 -20.28 -10.79
C PHE A 657 -5.50 -19.89 -9.49
N SER A 658 -5.66 -20.68 -8.42
CA SER A 658 -4.99 -20.41 -7.15
C SER A 658 -3.46 -20.38 -7.24
N ASN A 659 -2.87 -20.98 -8.28
CA ASN A 659 -1.44 -20.92 -8.54
C ASN A 659 -0.95 -19.50 -8.89
N GLY A 660 -1.82 -18.61 -9.36
CA GLY A 660 -1.51 -17.18 -9.51
C GLY A 660 -1.19 -16.49 -8.18
N ALA A 661 -1.63 -17.08 -7.05
CA ALA A 661 -1.37 -16.60 -5.70
C ALA A 661 -0.44 -17.53 -4.89
N GLN A 662 0.33 -18.40 -5.54
CA GLN A 662 1.13 -19.43 -4.86
C GLN A 662 2.10 -18.84 -3.84
N VAL A 663 2.65 -17.65 -4.08
CA VAL A 663 3.53 -16.94 -3.14
C VAL A 663 2.81 -16.66 -1.81
N ILE A 664 1.55 -16.25 -1.84
CA ILE A 664 0.77 -16.02 -0.62
C ILE A 664 0.49 -17.34 0.11
N ILE A 665 0.17 -18.39 -0.64
CA ILE A 665 -0.09 -19.71 -0.06
C ILE A 665 1.16 -20.24 0.64
N ASP A 666 2.32 -20.24 -0.04
CA ASP A 666 3.57 -20.83 0.46
C ASP A 666 4.22 -20.00 1.57
N GLN A 667 4.26 -18.66 1.38
CA GLN A 667 5.09 -17.81 2.22
C GLN A 667 4.36 -17.19 3.39
N PHE A 668 3.02 -17.11 3.32
CA PHE A 668 2.19 -16.51 4.37
C PHE A 668 1.19 -17.51 4.96
N ILE A 669 0.25 -18.05 4.17
CA ILE A 669 -0.87 -18.82 4.72
C ILE A 669 -0.38 -20.09 5.41
N SER A 670 0.46 -20.89 4.74
CA SER A 670 0.92 -22.20 5.25
C SER A 670 2.03 -22.10 6.29
N SER A 671 2.81 -21.01 6.29
CA SER A 671 4.07 -20.96 7.05
C SER A 671 4.16 -19.83 8.10
N ALA A 672 3.21 -18.90 8.14
CA ALA A 672 3.30 -17.73 9.03
C ALA A 672 3.26 -18.09 10.52
N GLU A 673 2.53 -19.13 10.91
CA GLU A 673 2.46 -19.58 12.29
C GLU A 673 3.82 -20.10 12.77
N THR A 674 4.49 -20.93 11.97
CA THR A 674 5.80 -21.51 12.28
C THR A 674 6.93 -20.48 12.21
N LYS A 675 6.88 -19.55 11.23
CA LYS A 675 7.94 -18.54 11.05
C LYS A 675 7.79 -17.33 11.97
N TRP A 676 6.56 -16.88 12.22
CA TRP A 676 6.29 -15.58 12.82
C TRP A 676 5.30 -15.63 13.99
N GLU A 677 4.88 -16.80 14.42
CA GLU A 677 3.88 -16.99 15.48
C GLU A 677 2.53 -16.29 15.14
N LYS A 678 2.18 -16.19 13.85
CA LYS A 678 0.99 -15.50 13.37
C LYS A 678 -0.03 -16.50 12.84
N MET A 679 -1.06 -16.79 13.64
CA MET A 679 -2.21 -17.57 13.20
C MET A 679 -3.07 -16.79 12.22
N ASN A 680 -3.86 -17.49 11.39
CA ASN A 680 -4.95 -16.91 10.61
C ASN A 680 -6.09 -17.93 10.47
N GLY A 681 -7.31 -17.44 10.29
CA GLY A 681 -8.52 -18.25 10.12
C GLY A 681 -9.12 -18.21 8.71
N LEU A 682 -8.32 -17.86 7.71
CA LEU A 682 -8.76 -17.69 6.32
C LEU A 682 -9.36 -18.98 5.76
N LEU A 683 -10.56 -18.87 5.20
CA LEU A 683 -11.21 -19.94 4.44
C LEU A 683 -11.02 -19.68 2.95
N VAL A 684 -10.37 -20.61 2.27
CA VAL A 684 -10.09 -20.56 0.83
C VAL A 684 -10.99 -21.56 0.13
N LEU A 685 -11.93 -21.08 -0.70
CA LEU A 685 -12.82 -21.93 -1.49
C LEU A 685 -12.24 -22.11 -2.89
N LEU A 686 -11.97 -23.38 -3.24
CA LEU A 686 -11.34 -23.76 -4.50
C LEU A 686 -12.30 -24.67 -5.30
N PRO A 687 -13.11 -24.12 -6.24
CA PRO A 687 -13.93 -24.94 -7.12
C PRO A 687 -13.07 -25.95 -7.89
N HIS A 688 -13.36 -27.24 -7.71
CA HIS A 688 -12.57 -28.37 -8.18
C HIS A 688 -13.47 -29.49 -8.74
N GLY A 689 -13.01 -30.15 -9.80
CA GLY A 689 -13.70 -31.32 -10.42
C GLY A 689 -13.18 -31.56 -11.83
N TYR A 690 -12.96 -32.83 -12.19
CA TYR A 690 -12.38 -33.21 -13.48
C TYR A 690 -13.37 -33.11 -14.66
N GLU A 691 -14.58 -32.66 -14.43
CA GLU A 691 -15.61 -32.37 -15.44
C GLU A 691 -15.48 -30.98 -16.08
N GLY A 692 -14.38 -30.22 -15.82
CA GLY A 692 -14.14 -28.90 -16.38
C GLY A 692 -13.81 -28.91 -17.88
N GLN A 693 -13.97 -27.74 -18.52
CA GLN A 693 -13.56 -27.56 -19.92
C GLN A 693 -12.05 -27.34 -19.99
N GLY A 694 -11.33 -28.42 -20.32
CA GLY A 694 -9.87 -28.38 -20.41
C GLY A 694 -9.15 -28.44 -19.07
N PRO A 695 -7.80 -28.42 -19.08
CA PRO A 695 -6.97 -28.65 -17.90
C PRO A 695 -7.06 -27.53 -16.87
N GLU A 696 -7.28 -26.25 -17.28
CA GLU A 696 -7.30 -25.10 -16.37
C GLU A 696 -8.63 -24.92 -15.63
N HIS A 697 -9.63 -25.78 -15.87
CA HIS A 697 -10.94 -25.71 -15.23
C HIS A 697 -11.30 -27.01 -14.53
N SER A 698 -10.32 -27.86 -14.25
CA SER A 698 -10.53 -29.23 -13.78
C SER A 698 -9.91 -29.51 -12.41
N SER A 699 -8.78 -28.93 -12.07
CA SER A 699 -8.09 -29.31 -10.84
C SER A 699 -7.48 -28.15 -10.08
N ALA A 700 -7.85 -27.97 -8.82
CA ALA A 700 -7.17 -27.10 -7.87
C ALA A 700 -5.81 -27.67 -7.39
N ARG A 701 -5.37 -28.78 -7.95
CA ARG A 701 -4.09 -29.42 -7.59
C ARG A 701 -3.97 -29.73 -6.10
N PRO A 702 -4.84 -30.58 -5.52
CA PRO A 702 -4.85 -30.88 -4.09
C PRO A 702 -3.50 -31.39 -3.58
N GLN A 703 -2.72 -32.08 -4.41
CA GLN A 703 -1.36 -32.54 -4.07
C GLN A 703 -0.42 -31.41 -3.67
N ARG A 704 -0.55 -30.18 -4.25
CA ARG A 704 0.24 -29.02 -3.85
C ARG A 704 -0.11 -28.59 -2.43
N LEU A 705 -1.39 -28.57 -2.10
CA LEU A 705 -1.86 -28.22 -0.76
C LEU A 705 -1.44 -29.26 0.27
N LEU A 706 -1.58 -30.55 -0.05
CA LEU A 706 -1.19 -31.63 0.83
C LEU A 706 0.33 -31.65 1.09
N SER A 707 1.15 -31.29 0.10
CA SER A 707 2.60 -31.19 0.31
C SER A 707 3.03 -30.04 1.24
N LEU A 708 2.15 -29.05 1.45
CA LEU A 708 2.39 -27.93 2.39
C LEU A 708 1.89 -28.22 3.81
N CYS A 709 1.16 -29.33 4.02
CA CYS A 709 0.70 -29.72 5.34
C CYS A 709 1.85 -30.24 6.18
N SER A 710 2.10 -29.59 7.32
CA SER A 710 3.09 -30.00 8.31
C SER A 710 2.67 -29.48 9.68
N GLU A 711 2.83 -30.30 10.73
CA GLU A 711 2.62 -29.89 12.12
C GLU A 711 1.26 -29.22 12.38
N ASP A 712 0.20 -29.75 11.78
CA ASP A 712 -1.18 -29.24 11.91
C ASP A 712 -1.33 -27.75 11.51
N ASN A 713 -0.53 -27.25 10.56
CA ASN A 713 -0.51 -25.84 10.14
C ASN A 713 -1.75 -25.39 9.39
N MET A 714 -2.43 -26.28 8.68
CA MET A 714 -3.58 -25.95 7.82
C MET A 714 -4.54 -27.12 7.65
N VAL A 715 -5.78 -26.81 7.30
CA VAL A 715 -6.82 -27.80 6.98
C VAL A 715 -6.99 -27.88 5.46
N VAL A 716 -6.99 -29.10 4.92
CA VAL A 716 -7.37 -29.37 3.52
C VAL A 716 -8.60 -30.28 3.55
N ALA A 717 -9.70 -29.81 3.00
CA ALA A 717 -10.99 -30.51 3.02
C ALA A 717 -11.58 -30.69 1.62
N ASN A 718 -12.25 -31.82 1.38
CA ASN A 718 -13.03 -32.08 0.21
C ASN A 718 -14.41 -32.61 0.65
N LEU A 719 -15.44 -31.75 0.56
CA LEU A 719 -16.77 -32.01 1.08
C LEU A 719 -17.74 -32.28 -0.07
N THR A 720 -18.76 -33.13 0.20
CA THR A 720 -19.74 -33.55 -0.80
C THR A 720 -21.18 -33.33 -0.36
N THR A 721 -21.42 -32.94 0.89
CA THR A 721 -22.79 -32.68 1.40
C THR A 721 -22.95 -31.25 1.87
N PRO A 722 -24.13 -30.64 1.71
CA PRO A 722 -24.44 -29.30 2.19
C PRO A 722 -24.22 -29.13 3.71
N ALA A 723 -24.61 -30.16 4.50
CA ALA A 723 -24.46 -30.14 5.94
C ALA A 723 -22.98 -30.10 6.37
N ASN A 724 -22.12 -30.92 5.73
CA ASN A 724 -20.67 -30.83 6.05
C ASN A 724 -20.08 -29.49 5.72
N PHE A 725 -20.51 -28.83 4.65
CA PHE A 725 -20.07 -27.49 4.31
C PHE A 725 -20.53 -26.47 5.35
N PHE A 726 -21.78 -26.52 5.76
CA PHE A 726 -22.29 -25.69 6.85
C PHE A 726 -21.47 -25.85 8.14
N HIS A 727 -21.22 -27.09 8.57
CA HIS A 727 -20.47 -27.36 9.80
C HIS A 727 -18.99 -26.91 9.69
N LEU A 728 -18.35 -27.11 8.54
CA LEU A 728 -16.97 -26.67 8.32
C LEU A 728 -16.87 -25.14 8.44
N ILE A 729 -17.78 -24.38 7.81
CA ILE A 729 -17.79 -22.91 7.90
C ILE A 729 -17.91 -22.47 9.36
N ARG A 730 -18.82 -23.04 10.12
CA ARG A 730 -19.00 -22.68 11.54
C ARG A 730 -17.80 -23.08 12.39
N ARG A 731 -17.18 -24.24 12.10
CA ARG A 731 -16.02 -24.75 12.81
C ARG A 731 -14.84 -23.79 12.77
N GLN A 732 -14.63 -23.06 11.68
CA GLN A 732 -13.53 -22.10 11.52
C GLN A 732 -13.48 -21.06 12.65
N LEU A 733 -14.63 -20.65 13.18
CA LEU A 733 -14.72 -19.71 14.29
C LEU A 733 -15.10 -20.33 15.65
N ALA A 734 -15.51 -21.60 15.66
CA ALA A 734 -15.88 -22.31 16.89
C ALA A 734 -14.66 -22.82 17.67
N TRP A 735 -13.53 -23.03 17.03
CA TRP A 735 -12.28 -23.38 17.67
C TRP A 735 -11.74 -22.23 18.55
N GLU A 736 -11.03 -22.60 19.64
CA GLU A 736 -10.29 -21.67 20.50
C GLU A 736 -8.94 -21.26 19.93
N PHE A 737 -8.67 -21.60 18.67
CA PHE A 737 -7.50 -21.26 17.87
C PHE A 737 -7.93 -20.97 16.43
N ARG A 738 -7.02 -20.54 15.57
CA ARG A 738 -7.31 -20.34 14.14
C ARG A 738 -6.34 -21.13 13.29
N LYS A 739 -6.87 -21.78 12.25
CA LYS A 739 -6.11 -22.43 11.18
C LYS A 739 -6.69 -22.07 9.84
N PRO A 740 -5.87 -21.80 8.81
CA PRO A 740 -6.38 -21.62 7.45
C PRO A 740 -6.98 -22.93 6.95
N CYS A 741 -8.04 -22.81 6.16
CA CYS A 741 -8.72 -23.95 5.58
C CYS A 741 -8.84 -23.80 4.08
N PHE A 742 -8.35 -24.79 3.34
CA PHE A 742 -8.52 -24.93 1.89
C PHE A 742 -9.62 -25.95 1.61
N LEU A 743 -10.73 -25.47 1.07
CA LEU A 743 -11.86 -26.33 0.70
C LEU A 743 -11.89 -26.54 -0.81
N LEU A 744 -11.77 -27.79 -1.22
CA LEU A 744 -11.99 -28.24 -2.60
C LEU A 744 -13.50 -28.34 -2.81
N SER A 745 -14.12 -27.27 -3.33
CA SER A 745 -15.58 -27.25 -3.58
C SER A 745 -15.92 -28.03 -4.83
N PRO A 746 -16.78 -29.04 -4.77
CA PRO A 746 -17.12 -29.89 -5.93
C PRO A 746 -18.04 -29.16 -6.91
N LYS A 747 -17.50 -28.68 -8.04
CA LYS A 747 -18.23 -27.84 -9.03
C LYS A 747 -19.55 -28.48 -9.50
N SER A 748 -19.51 -29.74 -9.87
CA SER A 748 -20.71 -30.46 -10.35
C SER A 748 -21.81 -30.58 -9.29
N LEU A 749 -21.45 -30.62 -8.02
CA LEU A 749 -22.39 -30.79 -6.91
C LEU A 749 -23.00 -29.45 -6.46
N LEU A 750 -22.43 -28.29 -6.78
CA LEU A 750 -22.92 -26.98 -6.34
C LEU A 750 -24.40 -26.71 -6.72
N ARG A 751 -24.89 -27.31 -7.81
CA ARG A 751 -26.26 -27.17 -8.31
C ARG A 751 -26.93 -28.51 -8.60
N HIS A 752 -26.35 -29.64 -8.21
CA HIS A 752 -26.89 -30.93 -8.50
C HIS A 752 -28.16 -31.20 -7.63
N PRO A 753 -29.29 -31.60 -8.20
CA PRO A 753 -30.57 -31.78 -7.48
C PRO A 753 -30.53 -32.77 -6.31
N SER A 754 -29.67 -33.78 -6.39
CA SER A 754 -29.52 -34.82 -5.35
C SER A 754 -28.58 -34.42 -4.23
N VAL A 755 -27.89 -33.25 -4.35
CA VAL A 755 -27.00 -32.76 -3.31
C VAL A 755 -27.79 -31.87 -2.32
N ILE A 756 -28.42 -32.57 -1.40
CA ILE A 756 -29.31 -32.02 -0.37
C ILE A 756 -28.98 -32.61 1.00
N SER A 757 -29.32 -31.93 2.05
CA SER A 757 -29.21 -32.36 3.46
C SER A 757 -30.49 -32.02 4.21
N ASN A 758 -30.89 -32.87 5.14
CA ASN A 758 -32.10 -32.72 5.98
C ASN A 758 -31.83 -31.69 7.12
N PHE A 759 -32.86 -31.14 7.70
CA PHE A 759 -32.75 -30.24 8.85
C PHE A 759 -32.06 -30.91 10.04
N ASP A 760 -32.27 -32.20 10.27
CA ASP A 760 -31.60 -32.93 11.35
C ASP A 760 -30.08 -32.93 11.22
N ASP A 761 -29.55 -32.91 9.99
CA ASP A 761 -28.13 -32.83 9.74
C ASP A 761 -27.50 -31.51 10.25
N PHE A 762 -28.30 -30.43 10.33
CA PHE A 762 -27.84 -29.11 10.84
C PHE A 762 -28.11 -28.91 12.33
N THR A 763 -29.08 -29.66 12.91
CA THR A 763 -29.53 -29.47 14.30
C THR A 763 -28.87 -30.45 15.27
N ASN A 764 -28.59 -31.64 14.83
CA ASN A 764 -28.15 -32.78 15.67
C ASN A 764 -26.73 -33.25 15.38
N SER A 765 -26.18 -32.87 14.23
CA SER A 765 -24.84 -33.28 13.80
C SER A 765 -23.77 -32.22 14.05
N GLN A 766 -22.55 -32.62 13.89
CA GLN A 766 -21.36 -31.74 13.89
C GLN A 766 -20.36 -32.26 12.85
N PHE A 767 -19.36 -31.48 12.50
CA PHE A 767 -18.38 -31.86 11.51
C PHE A 767 -17.59 -33.09 11.94
#